data_cdb5009b2b581261d44f90bb1d7eff22
#
_entry.id   cdb5009b2b581261d44f90bb1d7eff22
#
_cell.length_a   1.000
_cell.length_b   1.000
_cell.length_c   1.000
_cell.angle_alpha   90.00
_cell.angle_beta   90.00
_cell.angle_gamma   90.00
#
_symmetry.space_group_name_H-M   'P 1'
#
loop_
_entity.id
_entity.type
_entity.pdbx_description
1 polymer ?
#
loop_
_entity_poly.entity_id
_entity_poly.type
_entity_poly.pdbx_seq_one_letter_code
_entity_poly.pdbx_strand_id
1 'polypeptide(L)'
;MIAHATLILNVDDNDGARYAKTRILQSAGFRVVEAENGTDALEIARRDEPDLVLLDVKLPDINGIEVCRRIKADPVTASILVLQTSAALTGRDDKIRGLEGGADNYLAAPIEADELIANVNALMRMRQTQSALRDSEERFRQLTDNIEDVFWMFTVPDGALVFVSPAYSSIFGRVAGELGSTHDDWLAAVHPDDRMAVQQRWRATDAYSTYDEEFRVVAEDGAVRWVRDRLFPVRNARDDVYRVARVTSDITRRREMEALLRTADINKNEFLATLAHELRNPLSPIRSAAALLANGGDDNIGLRERARDVITRQVDHLAHLVDDLLDVARISQGKIVLRTENVNIGPVIAQAIETATPLLQARRHTLDVQIPPTDIWVAGDAVRLAQSVGNLLHNAAKFTPEQGKITVRVQLAGAADAQVVRIDVIDNGIGIERSNLSRIFGMFAQVSVAPDRAQEGLGIGLSLVSRLLEMHGGRLAATSPGIGLGSKFTVELPVLRTGPEEDVPAPVEPVAAAAFAAVPARLRVLLVDDNVDAMEMMGFLLTEMGYDTFTATDAHGVVKLALEQRPDVIVLDIGLPGIDGYQLARMIREHPGLAHTRLVAHTGYGSPEDRQKARDAGFDAHLVKPAQLSALEAALRGQAA
;
A
#
# COMPACT_ATOMS: atom_id res chain seq x y z
N MET A 1 -17.28 43.07 5.35
CA MET A 1 -16.99 43.47 6.74
C MET A 1 -17.97 44.58 7.09
N ILE A 2 -18.83 44.36 8.09
CA ILE A 2 -19.73 45.39 8.63
C ILE A 2 -18.80 46.39 9.33
N ALA A 3 -18.77 47.63 8.85
CA ALA A 3 -17.99 48.69 9.49
C ALA A 3 -18.55 48.86 10.91
N HIS A 4 -17.81 48.38 11.90
CA HIS A 4 -18.13 48.67 13.30
C HIS A 4 -18.04 50.20 13.46
N ALA A 5 -19.16 50.83 13.79
CA ALA A 5 -19.17 52.25 14.07
C ALA A 5 -18.30 52.48 15.30
N THR A 6 -17.24 53.27 15.15
CA THR A 6 -16.26 53.60 16.21
C THR A 6 -16.99 54.09 17.48
N LEU A 7 -16.72 53.40 18.59
CA LEU A 7 -17.30 53.74 19.91
C LEU A 7 -16.35 54.64 20.70
N ILE A 8 -16.85 55.79 21.11
CA ILE A 8 -16.09 56.77 21.92
C ILE A 8 -16.75 56.87 23.27
N LEU A 9 -15.99 56.75 24.35
CA LEU A 9 -16.41 57.08 25.68
C LEU A 9 -16.04 58.54 25.96
N ASN A 10 -17.05 59.41 26.19
CA ASN A 10 -16.86 60.80 26.55
C ASN A 10 -17.05 61.00 28.05
N VAL A 11 -15.97 61.39 28.75
CA VAL A 11 -15.90 61.53 30.19
C VAL A 11 -15.66 62.98 30.56
N ASP A 12 -16.66 63.59 31.19
CA ASP A 12 -16.61 64.98 31.64
C ASP A 12 -17.65 65.16 32.76
N ASP A 13 -17.31 65.86 33.84
CA ASP A 13 -18.19 66.11 34.98
C ASP A 13 -19.16 67.29 34.71
N ASN A 14 -18.84 68.13 33.72
CA ASN A 14 -19.69 69.22 33.30
C ASN A 14 -20.70 68.78 32.24
N ASP A 15 -22.00 68.76 32.60
CA ASP A 15 -23.07 68.32 31.71
C ASP A 15 -23.11 69.08 30.36
N GLY A 16 -22.86 70.39 30.38
CA GLY A 16 -22.85 71.22 29.18
C GLY A 16 -21.70 70.89 28.24
N ALA A 17 -20.49 70.68 28.80
CA ALA A 17 -19.30 70.32 28.06
C ALA A 17 -19.42 68.88 27.51
N ARG A 18 -19.91 67.94 28.36
CA ARG A 18 -20.16 66.55 27.97
C ARG A 18 -21.15 66.48 26.83
N TYR A 19 -22.30 67.14 26.96
CA TYR A 19 -23.31 67.23 25.90
C TYR A 19 -22.76 67.79 24.58
N ALA A 20 -22.02 68.92 24.66
CA ALA A 20 -21.46 69.56 23.46
C ALA A 20 -20.49 68.62 22.72
N LYS A 21 -19.53 67.99 23.47
CA LYS A 21 -18.57 67.03 22.88
C LYS A 21 -19.29 65.83 22.28
N THR A 22 -20.29 65.26 22.96
CA THR A 22 -21.09 64.17 22.44
C THR A 22 -21.79 64.52 21.15
N ARG A 23 -22.43 65.70 21.07
CA ARG A 23 -23.11 66.13 19.85
C ARG A 23 -22.15 66.34 18.67
N ILE A 24 -20.96 66.87 18.89
CA ILE A 24 -19.92 67.03 17.89
C ILE A 24 -19.48 65.65 17.38
N LEU A 25 -19.19 64.72 18.24
CA LEU A 25 -18.76 63.38 17.86
C LEU A 25 -19.87 62.59 17.16
N GLN A 26 -21.11 62.65 17.64
CA GLN A 26 -22.25 62.03 16.98
C GLN A 26 -22.52 62.59 15.61
N SER A 27 -22.40 63.91 15.41
CA SER A 27 -22.57 64.55 14.12
C SER A 27 -21.50 64.13 13.10
N ALA A 28 -20.33 63.75 13.58
CA ALA A 28 -19.23 63.20 12.81
C ALA A 28 -19.37 61.68 12.53
N GLY A 29 -20.46 61.03 12.99
CA GLY A 29 -20.77 59.63 12.71
C GLY A 29 -20.22 58.62 13.75
N PHE A 30 -19.69 59.09 14.88
CA PHE A 30 -19.23 58.24 15.97
C PHE A 30 -20.37 57.81 16.89
N ARG A 31 -20.28 56.59 17.45
CA ARG A 31 -21.13 56.18 18.56
C ARG A 31 -20.49 56.69 19.88
N VAL A 32 -21.29 57.29 20.74
CA VAL A 32 -20.78 57.91 21.97
C VAL A 32 -21.52 57.33 23.18
N VAL A 33 -20.76 56.90 24.18
CA VAL A 33 -21.22 56.58 25.56
C VAL A 33 -20.65 57.65 26.49
N GLU A 34 -21.39 58.04 27.48
CA GLU A 34 -21.01 59.10 28.40
C GLU A 34 -20.72 58.60 29.80
N ALA A 35 -19.79 59.26 30.50
CA ALA A 35 -19.55 59.05 31.92
C ALA A 35 -19.35 60.44 32.60
N GLU A 36 -19.80 60.56 33.85
CA GLU A 36 -19.78 61.82 34.61
C GLU A 36 -18.60 61.89 35.58
N ASN A 37 -17.93 60.77 35.81
CA ASN A 37 -16.84 60.62 36.78
C ASN A 37 -15.84 59.55 36.35
N GLY A 38 -14.71 59.51 37.06
CA GLY A 38 -13.64 58.60 36.70
C GLY A 38 -13.93 57.15 37.04
N THR A 39 -14.74 56.83 38.04
CA THR A 39 -15.12 55.49 38.44
C THR A 39 -16.00 54.85 37.38
N ASP A 40 -17.05 55.56 36.94
CA ASP A 40 -17.93 55.12 35.87
C ASP A 40 -17.17 54.95 34.55
N ALA A 41 -16.24 55.88 34.28
CA ALA A 41 -15.39 55.78 33.08
C ALA A 41 -14.56 54.47 33.05
N LEU A 42 -13.97 54.06 34.18
CA LEU A 42 -13.21 52.81 34.26
C LEU A 42 -14.10 51.58 34.10
N GLU A 43 -15.32 51.62 34.68
CA GLU A 43 -16.27 50.53 34.56
C GLU A 43 -16.79 50.37 33.12
N ILE A 44 -17.18 51.49 32.47
CA ILE A 44 -17.63 51.52 31.09
C ILE A 44 -16.50 51.09 30.15
N ALA A 45 -15.27 51.59 30.35
CA ALA A 45 -14.12 51.24 29.55
C ALA A 45 -13.86 49.72 29.56
N ARG A 46 -14.06 49.07 30.71
CA ARG A 46 -13.87 47.62 30.84
C ARG A 46 -15.03 46.80 30.28
N ARG A 47 -16.28 47.31 30.40
CA ARG A 47 -17.50 46.63 29.96
C ARG A 47 -17.72 46.73 28.43
N ASP A 48 -17.55 47.95 27.92
CA ASP A 48 -17.94 48.30 26.55
C ASP A 48 -16.73 48.36 25.59
N GLU A 49 -15.50 48.33 26.10
CA GLU A 49 -14.23 48.36 25.36
C GLU A 49 -14.21 49.41 24.23
N PRO A 50 -14.41 50.73 24.52
CA PRO A 50 -14.48 51.76 23.50
C PRO A 50 -13.17 51.87 22.71
N ASP A 51 -13.28 52.33 21.46
CA ASP A 51 -12.10 52.55 20.62
C ASP A 51 -11.25 53.72 21.10
N LEU A 52 -11.91 54.74 21.68
CA LEU A 52 -11.26 55.92 22.23
C LEU A 52 -12.02 56.43 23.48
N VAL A 53 -11.29 56.90 24.48
CA VAL A 53 -11.81 57.65 25.62
C VAL A 53 -11.40 59.09 25.47
N LEU A 54 -12.40 59.98 25.36
CA LEU A 54 -12.23 61.42 25.49
C LEU A 54 -12.40 61.76 26.97
N LEU A 55 -11.32 62.14 27.63
CA LEU A 55 -11.21 62.14 29.08
C LEU A 55 -10.87 63.52 29.61
N ASP A 56 -11.77 64.11 30.39
CA ASP A 56 -11.42 65.36 31.11
C ASP A 56 -10.43 65.03 32.24
N VAL A 57 -9.49 65.96 32.43
CA VAL A 57 -8.46 65.84 33.51
C VAL A 57 -9.06 66.14 34.88
N LYS A 58 -10.03 67.02 34.99
CA LYS A 58 -10.67 67.36 36.27
C LYS A 58 -11.99 66.61 36.38
N LEU A 59 -11.99 65.58 37.19
CA LEU A 59 -13.18 64.82 37.53
C LEU A 59 -13.41 64.83 39.04
N PRO A 60 -14.65 64.67 39.52
CA PRO A 60 -15.02 64.89 40.91
C PRO A 60 -14.46 63.85 41.90
N ASP A 61 -14.19 62.65 41.45
CA ASP A 61 -13.76 61.47 42.23
C ASP A 61 -12.29 61.10 41.99
N ILE A 62 -11.90 60.80 40.79
CA ILE A 62 -10.56 60.39 40.37
C ILE A 62 -10.02 61.33 39.33
N ASN A 63 -8.81 61.89 39.51
CA ASN A 63 -8.20 62.70 38.45
C ASN A 63 -8.05 61.95 37.13
N GLY A 64 -8.40 62.60 36.01
CA GLY A 64 -8.36 61.99 34.67
C GLY A 64 -6.98 61.44 34.27
N ILE A 65 -5.88 62.00 34.78
CA ILE A 65 -4.53 61.43 34.62
C ILE A 65 -4.41 60.05 35.27
N GLU A 66 -4.98 59.91 36.48
CA GLU A 66 -5.02 58.62 37.16
C GLU A 66 -5.94 57.63 36.48
N VAL A 67 -7.11 58.06 35.97
CA VAL A 67 -8.01 57.23 35.15
C VAL A 67 -7.27 56.72 33.90
N CYS A 68 -6.57 57.61 33.17
CA CYS A 68 -5.75 57.24 32.05
C CYS A 68 -4.71 56.17 32.38
N ARG A 69 -3.97 56.36 33.48
CA ARG A 69 -2.96 55.41 33.93
C ARG A 69 -3.56 54.04 34.26
N ARG A 70 -4.74 53.98 34.89
CA ARG A 70 -5.45 52.74 35.17
C ARG A 70 -5.95 52.04 33.89
N ILE A 71 -6.49 52.81 32.94
CA ILE A 71 -6.88 52.27 31.60
C ILE A 71 -5.65 51.64 30.90
N LYS A 72 -4.50 52.31 30.93
CA LYS A 72 -3.27 51.83 30.27
C LYS A 72 -2.54 50.71 31.02
N ALA A 73 -2.79 50.59 32.33
CA ALA A 73 -2.19 49.52 33.16
C ALA A 73 -2.97 48.20 33.14
N ASP A 74 -4.25 48.22 32.78
CA ASP A 74 -5.09 47.03 32.72
C ASP A 74 -4.96 46.38 31.33
N PRO A 75 -4.54 45.09 31.21
CA PRO A 75 -4.39 44.39 29.93
C PRO A 75 -5.62 44.43 29.04
N VAL A 76 -6.83 44.46 29.62
CA VAL A 76 -8.09 44.49 28.85
C VAL A 76 -8.30 45.84 28.19
N THR A 77 -7.98 46.94 28.90
CA THR A 77 -8.27 48.31 28.42
C THR A 77 -7.02 49.05 27.91
N ALA A 78 -5.83 48.49 28.06
CA ALA A 78 -4.56 49.12 27.64
C ALA A 78 -4.51 49.55 26.17
N SER A 79 -5.24 48.85 25.28
CA SER A 79 -5.31 49.16 23.86
C SER A 79 -6.24 50.31 23.49
N ILE A 80 -7.08 50.79 24.44
CA ILE A 80 -7.99 51.89 24.25
C ILE A 80 -7.20 53.20 24.10
N LEU A 81 -7.48 53.97 23.07
CA LEU A 81 -6.87 55.28 22.90
C LEU A 81 -7.45 56.29 23.89
N VAL A 82 -6.60 57.12 24.49
CA VAL A 82 -7.02 58.13 25.45
C VAL A 82 -6.66 59.53 24.91
N LEU A 83 -7.66 60.34 24.67
CA LEU A 83 -7.53 61.75 24.30
C LEU A 83 -7.93 62.59 25.53
N GLN A 84 -6.97 63.19 26.18
CA GLN A 84 -7.25 64.01 27.37
C GLN A 84 -7.68 65.43 27.00
N THR A 85 -8.62 66.00 27.78
CA THR A 85 -9.09 67.39 27.62
C THR A 85 -8.96 68.12 28.96
N SER A 86 -8.57 69.40 28.91
CA SER A 86 -8.52 70.23 30.13
C SER A 86 -8.69 71.72 29.85
N ALA A 87 -9.51 72.36 30.66
CA ALA A 87 -9.72 73.79 30.66
C ALA A 87 -8.69 74.60 31.44
N ALA A 88 -7.95 73.97 32.35
CA ALA A 88 -7.12 74.67 33.37
C ALA A 88 -5.60 74.54 33.13
N LEU A 89 -5.18 73.72 32.19
CA LEU A 89 -3.78 73.33 31.97
C LEU A 89 -3.27 73.97 30.68
N THR A 90 -2.90 75.25 30.70
CA THR A 90 -2.34 75.99 29.56
C THR A 90 -0.81 75.99 29.54
N GLY A 91 -0.16 75.42 30.56
CA GLY A 91 1.28 75.39 30.72
C GLY A 91 1.93 74.20 29.98
N ARG A 92 3.17 74.37 29.51
CA ARG A 92 3.98 73.34 28.88
C ARG A 92 4.15 72.10 29.73
N ASP A 93 4.32 72.28 31.09
CA ASP A 93 4.54 71.23 32.04
C ASP A 93 3.30 70.33 32.24
N ASP A 94 2.12 70.88 32.10
CA ASP A 94 0.87 70.15 32.27
C ASP A 94 0.56 69.21 31.09
N LYS A 95 0.89 69.65 29.87
CA LYS A 95 0.83 68.79 28.67
C LYS A 95 1.78 67.62 28.79
N ILE A 96 2.98 67.85 29.32
CA ILE A 96 3.99 66.82 29.57
C ILE A 96 3.45 65.79 30.56
N ARG A 97 2.87 66.21 31.69
CA ARG A 97 2.29 65.31 32.73
C ARG A 97 1.12 64.47 32.16
N GLY A 98 0.29 65.05 31.29
CA GLY A 98 -0.81 64.29 30.65
C GLY A 98 -0.31 63.18 29.74
N LEU A 99 0.71 63.45 28.95
CA LEU A 99 1.35 62.47 28.05
C LEU A 99 2.18 61.44 28.84
N GLU A 100 2.89 61.87 29.90
CA GLU A 100 3.58 60.94 30.82
C GLU A 100 2.62 60.02 31.58
N GLY A 101 1.34 60.45 31.74
CA GLY A 101 0.26 59.64 32.29
C GLY A 101 -0.22 58.50 31.32
N GLY A 102 0.32 58.44 30.10
CA GLY A 102 0.00 57.43 29.11
C GLY A 102 -1.10 57.84 28.12
N ALA A 103 -1.53 59.12 28.09
CA ALA A 103 -2.49 59.61 27.11
C ALA A 103 -1.87 59.64 25.70
N ASP A 104 -2.65 59.23 24.68
CA ASP A 104 -2.20 59.19 23.30
C ASP A 104 -2.21 60.57 22.64
N ASN A 105 -3.05 61.51 23.14
CA ASN A 105 -3.00 62.93 22.78
C ASN A 105 -3.72 63.80 23.84
N TYR A 106 -3.59 65.11 23.69
CA TYR A 106 -4.11 66.12 24.63
C TYR A 106 -4.71 67.30 23.91
N LEU A 107 -5.90 67.78 24.34
CA LEU A 107 -6.57 68.99 23.82
C LEU A 107 -6.83 69.99 24.92
N ALA A 108 -6.52 71.27 24.66
CA ALA A 108 -6.80 72.35 25.60
C ALA A 108 -8.20 72.95 25.34
N ALA A 109 -9.01 73.12 26.38
CA ALA A 109 -10.30 73.79 26.25
C ALA A 109 -10.15 75.32 26.25
N PRO A 110 -11.00 76.07 25.50
CA PRO A 110 -12.16 75.57 24.76
C PRO A 110 -11.78 74.84 23.47
N ILE A 111 -12.42 73.68 23.21
CA ILE A 111 -12.11 72.83 22.08
C ILE A 111 -13.06 73.18 20.92
N GLU A 112 -12.51 73.53 19.77
CA GLU A 112 -13.30 73.71 18.55
C GLU A 112 -13.73 72.38 17.96
N ALA A 113 -14.92 72.31 17.37
CA ALA A 113 -15.47 71.07 16.81
C ALA A 113 -14.55 70.41 15.78
N ASP A 114 -13.98 71.19 14.87
CA ASP A 114 -13.09 70.71 13.84
C ASP A 114 -11.77 70.16 14.41
N GLU A 115 -11.26 70.75 15.50
CA GLU A 115 -10.05 70.31 16.17
C GLU A 115 -10.28 68.96 16.88
N LEU A 116 -11.43 68.80 17.57
CA LEU A 116 -11.79 67.54 18.19
C LEU A 116 -11.90 66.40 17.19
N ILE A 117 -12.65 66.63 16.09
CA ILE A 117 -12.85 65.65 15.02
C ILE A 117 -11.52 65.30 14.35
N ALA A 118 -10.67 66.28 14.05
CA ALA A 118 -9.37 66.07 13.44
C ALA A 118 -8.45 65.19 14.31
N ASN A 119 -8.41 65.43 15.60
CA ASN A 119 -7.60 64.63 16.55
C ASN A 119 -8.12 63.19 16.71
N VAL A 120 -9.45 63.03 16.87
CA VAL A 120 -10.06 61.68 16.91
C VAL A 120 -9.76 60.91 15.65
N ASN A 121 -9.94 61.49 14.47
CA ASN A 121 -9.65 60.87 13.20
C ASN A 121 -8.15 60.52 13.02
N ALA A 122 -7.24 61.35 13.50
CA ALA A 122 -5.81 61.11 13.45
C ALA A 122 -5.43 59.89 14.30
N LEU A 123 -5.94 59.83 15.56
CA LEU A 123 -5.74 58.70 16.46
C LEU A 123 -6.32 57.41 15.90
N MET A 124 -7.54 57.45 15.31
CA MET A 124 -8.16 56.29 14.68
C MET A 124 -7.35 55.77 13.49
N ARG A 125 -6.83 56.62 12.62
CA ARG A 125 -5.96 56.20 11.52
C ARG A 125 -4.68 55.55 12.01
N MET A 126 -4.05 56.08 13.04
CA MET A 126 -2.85 55.52 13.64
C MET A 126 -3.12 54.08 14.18
N ARG A 127 -4.22 53.88 14.90
CA ARG A 127 -4.65 52.58 15.41
C ARG A 127 -4.90 51.57 14.26
N GLN A 128 -5.64 51.99 13.23
CA GLN A 128 -5.92 51.16 12.07
C GLN A 128 -4.63 50.69 11.36
N THR A 129 -3.66 51.60 11.18
CA THR A 129 -2.37 51.26 10.57
C THR A 129 -1.57 50.29 11.40
N GLN A 130 -1.52 50.52 12.74
CA GLN A 130 -0.83 49.60 13.67
C GLN A 130 -1.48 48.22 13.70
N SER A 131 -2.83 48.15 13.75
CA SER A 131 -3.56 46.90 13.72
C SER A 131 -3.33 46.15 12.41
N ALA A 132 -3.42 46.84 11.27
CA ALA A 132 -3.19 46.23 9.95
C ALA A 132 -1.75 45.67 9.81
N LEU A 133 -0.75 46.39 10.35
CA LEU A 133 0.64 45.89 10.38
C LEU A 133 0.76 44.65 11.26
N ARG A 134 0.20 44.68 12.46
CA ARG A 134 0.24 43.55 13.40
C ARG A 134 -0.45 42.32 12.82
N ASP A 135 -1.64 42.48 12.22
CA ASP A 135 -2.37 41.41 11.56
C ASP A 135 -1.60 40.83 10.37
N SER A 136 -0.86 41.69 9.65
CA SER A 136 -0.02 41.25 8.54
C SER A 136 1.19 40.44 9.02
N GLU A 137 1.86 40.90 10.10
CA GLU A 137 2.99 40.20 10.71
C GLU A 137 2.57 38.86 11.32
N GLU A 138 1.41 38.83 11.98
CA GLU A 138 0.88 37.61 12.56
C GLU A 138 0.48 36.58 11.48
N ARG A 139 -0.19 37.01 10.42
CA ARG A 139 -0.49 36.17 9.27
C ARG A 139 0.77 35.63 8.61
N PHE A 140 1.77 36.47 8.42
CA PHE A 140 3.06 36.02 7.87
C PHE A 140 3.70 34.96 8.76
N ARG A 141 3.72 35.18 10.07
CA ARG A 141 4.26 34.23 11.05
C ARG A 141 3.49 32.90 11.01
N GLN A 142 2.15 32.93 11.05
CA GLN A 142 1.32 31.73 10.98
C GLN A 142 1.58 30.93 9.71
N LEU A 143 1.80 31.56 8.58
CA LEU A 143 2.14 30.90 7.32
C LEU A 143 3.52 30.21 7.42
N THR A 144 4.53 30.94 7.90
CA THR A 144 5.90 30.40 7.96
C THR A 144 6.09 29.33 9.02
N ASP A 145 5.31 29.35 10.11
CA ASP A 145 5.40 28.37 11.20
C ASP A 145 4.73 27.03 10.86
N ASN A 146 3.75 27.04 9.94
CA ASN A 146 2.98 25.84 9.57
C ASN A 146 3.43 25.21 8.24
N ILE A 147 4.42 25.76 7.56
CA ILE A 147 4.96 25.19 6.31
C ILE A 147 6.19 24.34 6.64
N GLU A 148 6.21 23.12 6.12
CA GLU A 148 7.31 22.16 6.31
C GLU A 148 8.57 22.54 5.52
N ASP A 149 8.44 23.38 4.50
CA ASP A 149 9.55 23.89 3.71
C ASP A 149 10.33 24.98 4.48
N VAL A 150 11.62 25.02 4.33
CA VAL A 150 12.45 26.09 4.88
C VAL A 150 12.42 27.30 3.96
N PHE A 151 11.95 28.41 4.47
CA PHE A 151 12.01 29.71 3.82
C PHE A 151 13.18 30.51 4.33
N TRP A 152 13.99 31.01 3.41
CA TRP A 152 15.10 31.89 3.71
C TRP A 152 14.91 33.19 2.96
N MET A 153 15.40 34.27 3.52
CA MET A 153 15.43 35.57 2.86
C MET A 153 16.78 36.24 3.11
N PHE A 154 17.42 36.66 2.04
CA PHE A 154 18.73 37.30 2.07
C PHE A 154 18.68 38.68 1.40
N THR A 155 19.50 39.62 1.84
CA THR A 155 19.67 40.92 1.16
C THR A 155 20.60 40.80 -0.04
N VAL A 156 20.45 41.73 -0.99
CA VAL A 156 21.36 41.90 -2.15
C VAL A 156 21.92 43.32 -2.08
N PRO A 157 23.26 43.53 -2.25
CA PRO A 157 24.30 42.57 -2.67
C PRO A 157 24.96 41.81 -1.50
N ASP A 158 24.72 42.18 -0.25
CA ASP A 158 25.53 41.79 0.90
C ASP A 158 25.35 40.32 1.30
N GLY A 159 24.29 39.64 0.83
CA GLY A 159 24.00 38.25 1.13
C GLY A 159 23.66 37.97 2.62
N ALA A 160 23.32 39.02 3.37
CA ALA A 160 22.99 38.86 4.79
C ALA A 160 21.63 38.18 4.98
N LEU A 161 21.57 37.23 5.93
CA LEU A 161 20.34 36.52 6.28
C LEU A 161 19.37 37.49 6.99
N VAL A 162 18.18 37.68 6.41
CA VAL A 162 17.10 38.50 6.95
C VAL A 162 16.09 37.67 7.72
N PHE A 163 15.78 36.48 7.21
CA PHE A 163 14.78 35.60 7.80
C PHE A 163 15.07 34.13 7.45
N VAL A 164 14.77 33.26 8.40
CA VAL A 164 14.70 31.80 8.20
C VAL A 164 13.51 31.25 8.98
N SER A 165 12.70 30.39 8.34
CA SER A 165 11.55 29.79 9.00
C SER A 165 11.96 28.73 10.03
N PRO A 166 11.10 28.42 11.03
CA PRO A 166 11.35 27.39 12.04
C PRO A 166 11.56 25.98 11.46
N ALA A 167 11.01 25.69 10.27
CA ALA A 167 11.22 24.44 9.53
C ALA A 167 12.70 24.10 9.28
N TYR A 168 13.61 25.08 9.41
CA TYR A 168 15.05 24.85 9.34
C TYR A 168 15.52 23.76 10.32
N SER A 169 15.03 23.81 11.54
CA SER A 169 15.41 22.80 12.55
C SER A 169 14.93 21.40 12.21
N SER A 170 13.80 21.28 11.53
CA SER A 170 13.24 19.98 11.11
C SER A 170 14.06 19.32 10.01
N ILE A 171 14.57 20.10 9.04
CA ILE A 171 15.36 19.57 7.90
C ILE A 171 16.82 19.38 8.28
N PHE A 172 17.43 20.37 8.95
CA PHE A 172 18.87 20.39 9.21
C PHE A 172 19.26 19.90 10.63
N GLY A 173 18.28 19.72 11.53
CA GLY A 173 18.53 19.31 12.92
C GLY A 173 19.18 20.37 13.79
N ARG A 174 19.38 21.62 13.30
CA ARG A 174 20.08 22.72 13.96
C ARG A 174 19.14 23.87 14.28
N VAL A 175 19.47 24.64 15.29
CA VAL A 175 18.69 25.83 15.63
C VAL A 175 19.06 26.97 14.68
N ALA A 176 18.05 27.70 14.19
CA ALA A 176 18.24 28.81 13.26
C ALA A 176 19.19 29.90 13.76
N GLY A 177 19.27 30.10 15.09
CA GLY A 177 20.18 31.07 15.74
C GLY A 177 21.68 30.69 15.69
N GLU A 178 22.01 29.46 15.34
CA GLU A 178 23.39 28.97 15.19
C GLU A 178 23.88 29.07 13.75
N LEU A 179 23.00 29.44 12.81
CA LEU A 179 23.38 29.78 11.46
C LEU A 179 24.31 31.01 11.49
N GLY A 180 25.48 30.86 10.91
CA GLY A 180 26.33 32.01 10.63
C GLY A 180 25.59 33.03 9.76
N SER A 181 26.04 34.27 9.81
CA SER A 181 25.42 35.38 9.09
C SER A 181 25.67 35.33 7.57
N THR A 182 26.41 34.36 7.08
CA THR A 182 26.83 34.29 5.68
C THR A 182 26.16 33.12 4.94
N HIS A 183 25.96 33.36 3.66
CA HIS A 183 25.40 32.37 2.73
C HIS A 183 26.20 31.06 2.68
N ASP A 184 27.49 31.04 2.95
CA ASP A 184 28.35 29.87 2.86
C ASP A 184 28.19 28.90 4.04
N ASP A 185 27.61 29.34 5.15
CA ASP A 185 27.50 28.52 6.37
C ASP A 185 26.58 27.30 6.19
N TRP A 186 25.57 27.40 5.32
CA TRP A 186 24.69 26.26 4.97
C TRP A 186 25.38 25.18 4.14
N LEU A 187 26.43 25.53 3.36
CA LEU A 187 27.19 24.56 2.57
C LEU A 187 27.85 23.48 3.43
N ALA A 188 28.10 23.78 4.69
CA ALA A 188 28.62 22.80 5.64
C ALA A 188 27.64 21.64 5.87
N ALA A 189 26.34 21.88 5.74
CA ALA A 189 25.30 20.86 5.87
C ALA A 189 25.11 20.03 4.59
N VAL A 190 25.63 20.45 3.44
CA VAL A 190 25.56 19.68 2.19
C VAL A 190 26.44 18.43 2.30
N HIS A 191 25.90 17.29 1.84
CA HIS A 191 26.62 16.02 1.83
C HIS A 191 28.00 16.18 1.16
N PRO A 192 29.08 15.60 1.70
CA PRO A 192 30.46 15.80 1.18
C PRO A 192 30.60 15.58 -0.33
N ASP A 193 29.96 14.52 -0.88
CA ASP A 193 30.03 14.19 -2.31
C ASP A 193 29.36 15.25 -3.20
N ASP A 194 28.29 15.92 -2.70
CA ASP A 194 27.49 16.86 -3.47
C ASP A 194 28.01 18.30 -3.32
N ARG A 195 28.79 18.59 -2.27
CA ARG A 195 29.22 19.94 -1.87
C ARG A 195 29.90 20.71 -2.97
N MET A 196 30.82 20.07 -3.70
CA MET A 196 31.59 20.76 -4.76
C MET A 196 30.69 21.12 -5.95
N ALA A 197 29.78 20.22 -6.34
CA ALA A 197 28.84 20.47 -7.45
C ALA A 197 27.83 21.56 -7.08
N VAL A 198 27.28 21.52 -5.86
CA VAL A 198 26.35 22.53 -5.33
C VAL A 198 27.03 23.89 -5.26
N GLN A 199 28.27 23.97 -4.75
CA GLN A 199 29.02 25.21 -4.66
C GLN A 199 29.33 25.81 -6.05
N GLN A 200 29.71 24.98 -7.03
CA GLN A 200 29.95 25.45 -8.39
C GLN A 200 28.70 26.02 -9.05
N ARG A 201 27.57 25.32 -8.93
CA ARG A 201 26.26 25.77 -9.47
C ARG A 201 25.81 27.03 -8.78
N TRP A 202 25.96 27.08 -7.49
CA TRP A 202 25.62 28.27 -6.70
C TRP A 202 26.43 29.51 -7.16
N ARG A 203 27.76 29.38 -7.32
CA ARG A 203 28.60 30.49 -7.79
C ARG A 203 28.33 30.91 -9.23
N ALA A 204 27.83 29.99 -10.05
CA ALA A 204 27.41 30.27 -11.42
C ALA A 204 26.03 30.92 -11.51
N THR A 205 25.26 30.90 -10.41
CA THR A 205 23.92 31.48 -10.35
C THR A 205 24.03 32.96 -10.05
N ASP A 206 23.58 33.79 -10.99
CA ASP A 206 23.42 35.22 -10.76
C ASP A 206 22.24 35.45 -9.79
N ALA A 207 22.33 36.47 -8.95
CA ALA A 207 21.23 36.88 -8.05
C ALA A 207 19.90 37.18 -8.79
N TYR A 208 19.94 37.28 -10.10
CA TYR A 208 18.81 37.57 -10.99
C TYR A 208 18.24 36.30 -11.66
N SER A 209 18.91 35.15 -11.55
CA SER A 209 18.49 33.90 -12.19
C SER A 209 17.75 32.98 -11.21
N THR A 210 16.90 32.12 -11.76
CA THR A 210 16.24 31.06 -10.99
C THR A 210 17.20 29.87 -10.80
N TYR A 211 17.34 29.43 -9.58
CA TYR A 211 18.07 28.22 -9.19
C TYR A 211 17.07 27.17 -8.72
N ASP A 212 17.21 25.94 -9.20
CA ASP A 212 16.36 24.81 -8.81
C ASP A 212 17.19 23.52 -8.87
N GLU A 213 17.66 23.05 -7.72
CA GLU A 213 18.57 21.92 -7.63
C GLU A 213 18.14 20.94 -6.54
N GLU A 214 18.44 19.66 -6.77
CA GLU A 214 18.24 18.60 -5.79
C GLU A 214 19.59 18.03 -5.36
N PHE A 215 19.85 17.99 -4.05
CA PHE A 215 21.08 17.46 -3.46
C PHE A 215 20.83 16.90 -2.07
N ARG A 216 21.84 16.23 -1.51
CA ARG A 216 21.78 15.66 -0.16
C ARG A 216 22.32 16.64 0.88
N VAL A 217 21.65 16.69 2.02
CA VAL A 217 22.14 17.37 3.23
C VAL A 217 22.34 16.34 4.34
N VAL A 218 23.25 16.62 5.25
CA VAL A 218 23.50 15.82 6.45
C VAL A 218 23.00 16.62 7.64
N ALA A 219 21.96 16.13 8.27
CA ALA A 219 21.42 16.73 9.50
C ALA A 219 22.38 16.51 10.69
N GLU A 220 22.18 17.23 11.78
CA GLU A 220 23.07 17.14 12.96
C GLU A 220 23.10 15.73 13.58
N ASP A 221 21.99 15.00 13.50
CA ASP A 221 21.88 13.59 13.91
C ASP A 221 22.60 12.60 12.99
N GLY A 222 23.23 13.07 11.92
CA GLY A 222 23.88 12.27 10.90
C GLY A 222 22.94 11.70 9.84
N ALA A 223 21.65 11.95 9.90
CA ALA A 223 20.69 11.51 8.89
C ALA A 223 20.93 12.24 7.55
N VAL A 224 20.94 11.47 6.47
CA VAL A 224 21.04 12.02 5.11
C VAL A 224 19.62 12.28 4.58
N ARG A 225 19.37 13.51 4.18
CA ARG A 225 18.08 13.93 3.59
C ARG A 225 18.29 14.47 2.19
N TRP A 226 17.38 14.16 1.29
CA TRP A 226 17.32 14.78 -0.02
C TRP A 226 16.52 16.06 0.06
N VAL A 227 17.10 17.15 -0.41
CA VAL A 227 16.42 18.44 -0.48
C VAL A 227 16.33 18.95 -1.91
N ARG A 228 15.23 19.61 -2.22
CA ARG A 228 15.08 20.45 -3.41
C ARG A 228 15.18 21.90 -2.99
N ASP A 229 16.10 22.62 -3.57
CA ASP A 229 16.42 23.98 -3.20
C ASP A 229 16.18 24.92 -4.36
N ARG A 230 15.30 25.89 -4.12
CA ARG A 230 14.85 26.84 -5.15
C ARG A 230 15.09 28.27 -4.70
N LEU A 231 15.51 29.11 -5.62
CA LEU A 231 15.83 30.49 -5.36
C LEU A 231 15.00 31.41 -6.26
N PHE A 232 14.51 32.51 -5.68
CA PHE A 232 13.63 33.47 -6.35
C PHE A 232 14.09 34.89 -6.05
N PRO A 233 14.34 35.74 -7.08
CA PRO A 233 14.61 37.15 -6.88
C PRO A 233 13.35 37.89 -6.43
N VAL A 234 13.48 38.71 -5.38
CA VAL A 234 12.42 39.59 -4.89
C VAL A 234 12.72 41.01 -5.33
N ARG A 235 11.79 41.61 -6.09
CA ARG A 235 11.93 42.93 -6.69
C ARG A 235 11.18 44.01 -5.93
N ASN A 236 11.75 45.19 -5.87
CA ASN A 236 11.09 46.36 -5.32
C ASN A 236 10.15 47.01 -6.35
N ALA A 237 9.49 48.11 -5.95
CA ALA A 237 8.58 48.86 -6.84
C ALA A 237 9.26 49.52 -8.07
N ARG A 238 10.62 49.53 -8.11
CA ARG A 238 11.42 50.02 -9.24
C ARG A 238 11.97 48.91 -10.11
N ASP A 239 11.53 47.66 -9.87
CA ASP A 239 11.98 46.45 -10.54
C ASP A 239 13.44 46.02 -10.22
N ASP A 240 14.10 46.67 -9.22
CA ASP A 240 15.42 46.26 -8.78
C ASP A 240 15.32 45.05 -7.84
N VAL A 241 16.19 44.07 -8.01
CA VAL A 241 16.33 42.95 -7.05
C VAL A 241 17.01 43.44 -5.79
N TYR A 242 16.29 43.47 -4.67
CA TYR A 242 16.80 43.92 -3.37
C TYR A 242 16.89 42.80 -2.32
N ARG A 243 16.24 41.68 -2.59
CA ARG A 243 16.29 40.47 -1.78
C ARG A 243 16.24 39.23 -2.63
N VAL A 244 16.66 38.12 -2.06
CA VAL A 244 16.51 36.78 -2.63
C VAL A 244 15.75 35.92 -1.63
N ALA A 245 14.67 35.31 -2.06
CA ALA A 245 13.96 34.30 -1.32
C ALA A 245 14.45 32.92 -1.76
N ARG A 246 14.68 32.03 -0.82
CA ARG A 246 15.08 30.66 -1.05
C ARG A 246 14.07 29.73 -0.36
N VAL A 247 13.73 28.62 -1.01
CA VAL A 247 12.84 27.60 -0.48
C VAL A 247 13.52 26.26 -0.59
N THR A 248 13.72 25.62 0.56
CA THR A 248 14.32 24.28 0.65
C THR A 248 13.28 23.30 1.16
N SER A 249 12.92 22.32 0.31
CA SER A 249 11.92 21.29 0.60
C SER A 249 12.59 19.94 0.84
N ASP A 250 12.18 19.18 1.85
CA ASP A 250 12.61 17.80 2.05
C ASP A 250 11.87 16.88 1.05
N ILE A 251 12.62 16.26 0.15
CA ILE A 251 12.11 15.33 -0.87
C ILE A 251 12.54 13.88 -0.62
N THR A 252 13.06 13.57 0.59
CA THR A 252 13.59 12.23 0.92
C THR A 252 12.54 11.16 0.70
N ARG A 253 11.36 11.33 1.26
CA ARG A 253 10.25 10.37 1.11
C ARG A 253 9.84 10.18 -0.34
N ARG A 254 9.80 11.26 -1.11
CA ARG A 254 9.48 11.18 -2.55
C ARG A 254 10.52 10.36 -3.30
N ARG A 255 11.82 10.61 -3.06
CA ARG A 255 12.93 9.87 -3.69
C ARG A 255 12.94 8.39 -3.31
N GLU A 256 12.67 8.07 -2.05
CA GLU A 256 12.54 6.68 -1.58
C GLU A 256 11.39 5.96 -2.29
N MET A 257 10.22 6.60 -2.39
CA MET A 257 9.07 6.02 -3.10
C MET A 257 9.36 5.84 -4.60
N GLU A 258 9.98 6.81 -5.26
CA GLU A 258 10.38 6.71 -6.67
C GLU A 258 11.39 5.57 -6.89
N ALA A 259 12.36 5.38 -5.98
CA ALA A 259 13.32 4.29 -6.02
C ALA A 259 12.65 2.92 -5.83
N LEU A 260 11.72 2.80 -4.88
CA LEU A 260 10.93 1.57 -4.66
C LEU A 260 10.08 1.22 -5.88
N LEU A 261 9.38 2.20 -6.46
CA LEU A 261 8.58 2.00 -7.67
C LEU A 261 9.44 1.56 -8.85
N ARG A 262 10.60 2.19 -9.04
CA ARG A 262 11.53 1.83 -10.11
C ARG A 262 12.06 0.40 -9.94
N THR A 263 12.41 0.01 -8.72
CA THR A 263 12.86 -1.36 -8.42
C THR A 263 11.74 -2.37 -8.68
N ALA A 264 10.51 -2.06 -8.27
CA ALA A 264 9.35 -2.92 -8.54
C ALA A 264 9.08 -3.07 -10.05
N ASP A 265 9.21 -2.00 -10.84
CA ASP A 265 9.01 -2.06 -12.28
C ASP A 265 10.11 -2.86 -12.98
N ILE A 266 11.37 -2.72 -12.58
CA ILE A 266 12.48 -3.54 -13.08
C ILE A 266 12.22 -5.01 -12.79
N ASN A 267 11.88 -5.37 -11.54
CA ASN A 267 11.61 -6.75 -11.16
C ASN A 267 10.43 -7.34 -11.95
N LYS A 268 9.37 -6.55 -12.19
CA LYS A 268 8.24 -6.96 -13.03
C LYS A 268 8.66 -7.24 -14.47
N ASN A 269 9.50 -6.40 -15.07
CA ASN A 269 9.94 -6.56 -16.44
C ASN A 269 10.89 -7.78 -16.59
N GLU A 270 11.79 -8.00 -15.65
CA GLU A 270 12.63 -9.20 -15.58
C GLU A 270 11.79 -10.48 -15.45
N PHE A 271 10.74 -10.44 -14.62
CA PHE A 271 9.79 -11.55 -14.50
C PHE A 271 9.11 -11.88 -15.83
N LEU A 272 8.56 -10.87 -16.52
CA LEU A 272 7.89 -11.10 -17.81
C LEU A 272 8.85 -11.68 -18.85
N ALA A 273 10.09 -11.23 -18.89
CA ALA A 273 11.11 -11.76 -19.76
C ALA A 273 11.44 -13.24 -19.45
N THR A 274 11.65 -13.56 -18.17
CA THR A 274 11.91 -14.92 -17.69
C THR A 274 10.72 -15.84 -17.99
N LEU A 275 9.49 -15.39 -17.69
CA LEU A 275 8.27 -16.12 -17.98
C LEU A 275 8.15 -16.49 -19.47
N ALA A 276 8.41 -15.51 -20.35
CA ALA A 276 8.37 -15.76 -21.80
C ALA A 276 9.39 -16.82 -22.23
N HIS A 277 10.57 -16.84 -21.63
CA HIS A 277 11.58 -17.85 -21.86
C HIS A 277 11.17 -19.23 -21.35
N GLU A 278 10.67 -19.32 -20.11
CA GLU A 278 10.26 -20.58 -19.49
C GLU A 278 9.04 -21.21 -20.17
N LEU A 279 8.12 -20.40 -20.72
CA LEU A 279 7.02 -20.89 -21.54
C LEU A 279 7.48 -21.35 -22.95
N ARG A 280 8.47 -20.68 -23.53
CA ARG A 280 8.99 -21.04 -24.86
C ARG A 280 9.79 -22.34 -24.84
N ASN A 281 10.50 -22.62 -23.74
CA ASN A 281 11.35 -23.80 -23.58
C ASN A 281 10.59 -25.13 -23.77
N PRO A 282 9.45 -25.40 -23.12
CA PRO A 282 8.66 -26.62 -23.37
C PRO A 282 7.95 -26.65 -24.73
N LEU A 283 7.57 -25.48 -25.28
CA LEU A 283 6.88 -25.40 -26.56
C LEU A 283 7.77 -25.84 -27.73
N SER A 284 9.08 -25.59 -27.67
CA SER A 284 9.99 -25.97 -28.76
C SER A 284 10.12 -27.49 -28.93
N PRO A 285 10.39 -28.29 -27.88
CA PRO A 285 10.38 -29.76 -27.97
C PRO A 285 9.02 -30.34 -28.37
N ILE A 286 7.90 -29.78 -27.85
CA ILE A 286 6.54 -30.20 -28.24
C ILE A 286 6.36 -30.05 -29.74
N ARG A 287 6.67 -28.88 -30.31
CA ARG A 287 6.54 -28.61 -31.74
C ARG A 287 7.43 -29.53 -32.58
N SER A 288 8.67 -29.79 -32.13
CA SER A 288 9.58 -30.71 -32.83
C SER A 288 9.08 -32.15 -32.78
N ALA A 289 8.59 -32.61 -31.64
CA ALA A 289 8.02 -33.95 -31.49
C ALA A 289 6.72 -34.13 -32.31
N ALA A 290 5.84 -33.13 -32.32
CA ALA A 290 4.64 -33.12 -33.16
C ALA A 290 4.98 -33.18 -34.66
N ALA A 291 6.00 -32.40 -35.10
CA ALA A 291 6.47 -32.46 -36.49
C ALA A 291 7.05 -33.83 -36.87
N LEU A 292 7.74 -34.50 -35.92
CA LEU A 292 8.21 -35.88 -36.11
C LEU A 292 7.06 -36.89 -36.25
N LEU A 293 5.99 -36.71 -35.45
CA LEU A 293 4.79 -37.55 -35.56
C LEU A 293 4.05 -37.33 -36.88
N ALA A 294 3.99 -36.09 -37.37
CA ALA A 294 3.32 -35.74 -38.64
C ALA A 294 4.09 -36.23 -39.87
N ASN A 295 5.43 -36.21 -39.85
CA ASN A 295 6.27 -36.54 -41.01
C ASN A 295 6.90 -37.95 -40.93
N GLY A 296 6.79 -38.63 -39.80
CA GLY A 296 7.34 -39.97 -39.60
C GLY A 296 6.48 -41.04 -40.30
N GLY A 297 7.04 -41.79 -41.27
CA GLY A 297 6.38 -42.97 -41.86
C GLY A 297 6.03 -44.02 -40.80
N ASP A 298 5.10 -44.90 -41.12
CA ASP A 298 4.53 -45.88 -40.16
C ASP A 298 5.54 -46.89 -39.56
N ASP A 299 6.74 -46.99 -40.08
CA ASP A 299 7.71 -48.05 -39.78
C ASP A 299 8.57 -47.81 -38.54
N ASN A 300 8.52 -46.62 -37.88
CA ASN A 300 9.41 -46.33 -36.72
C ASN A 300 8.64 -46.13 -35.41
N ILE A 301 8.11 -47.23 -34.87
CA ILE A 301 7.33 -47.23 -33.61
C ILE A 301 8.12 -46.61 -32.45
N GLY A 302 9.42 -46.91 -32.31
CA GLY A 302 10.23 -46.38 -31.22
C GLY A 302 10.47 -44.86 -31.29
N LEU A 303 10.44 -44.26 -32.46
CA LEU A 303 10.53 -42.81 -32.62
C LEU A 303 9.21 -42.13 -32.23
N ARG A 304 8.08 -42.74 -32.60
CA ARG A 304 6.74 -42.26 -32.22
C ARG A 304 6.52 -42.30 -30.72
N GLU A 305 6.91 -43.40 -30.06
CA GLU A 305 6.84 -43.50 -28.59
C GLU A 305 7.67 -42.41 -27.90
N ARG A 306 8.92 -42.20 -28.34
CA ARG A 306 9.78 -41.13 -27.81
C ARG A 306 9.18 -39.75 -28.04
N ALA A 307 8.62 -39.47 -29.20
CA ALA A 307 7.99 -38.19 -29.50
C ALA A 307 6.77 -37.96 -28.62
N ARG A 308 5.92 -38.97 -28.41
CA ARG A 308 4.78 -38.92 -27.50
C ARG A 308 5.25 -38.65 -26.08
N ASP A 309 6.25 -39.37 -25.59
CA ASP A 309 6.77 -39.23 -24.21
C ASP A 309 7.38 -37.82 -23.99
N VAL A 310 8.01 -37.22 -25.01
CA VAL A 310 8.48 -35.84 -24.95
C VAL A 310 7.31 -34.88 -24.86
N ILE A 311 6.28 -35.04 -25.69
CA ILE A 311 5.10 -34.16 -25.67
C ILE A 311 4.43 -34.24 -24.30
N THR A 312 4.13 -35.44 -23.80
CA THR A 312 3.47 -35.63 -22.50
C THR A 312 4.26 -34.93 -21.37
N ARG A 313 5.55 -35.24 -21.26
CA ARG A 313 6.40 -34.63 -20.21
C ARG A 313 6.48 -33.10 -20.31
N GLN A 314 6.52 -32.52 -21.51
CA GLN A 314 6.60 -31.08 -21.68
C GLN A 314 5.24 -30.40 -21.46
N VAL A 315 4.13 -31.04 -21.77
CA VAL A 315 2.78 -30.56 -21.47
C VAL A 315 2.54 -30.55 -19.95
N ASP A 316 2.91 -31.64 -19.26
CA ASP A 316 2.81 -31.70 -17.79
C ASP A 316 3.65 -30.59 -17.13
N HIS A 317 4.87 -30.37 -17.64
CA HIS A 317 5.71 -29.27 -17.16
C HIS A 317 5.07 -27.89 -17.38
N LEU A 318 4.48 -27.66 -18.55
CA LEU A 318 3.79 -26.41 -18.87
C LEU A 318 2.57 -26.19 -17.97
N ALA A 319 1.79 -27.25 -17.70
CA ALA A 319 0.65 -27.18 -16.79
C ALA A 319 1.09 -26.74 -15.39
N HIS A 320 2.16 -27.35 -14.86
CA HIS A 320 2.70 -26.97 -13.54
C HIS A 320 3.18 -25.51 -13.50
N LEU A 321 3.83 -25.01 -14.57
CA LEU A 321 4.26 -23.60 -14.64
C LEU A 321 3.07 -22.64 -14.64
N VAL A 322 1.98 -22.99 -15.33
CA VAL A 322 0.75 -22.18 -15.35
C VAL A 322 0.06 -22.19 -13.99
N ASP A 323 -0.02 -23.35 -13.33
CA ASP A 323 -0.60 -23.47 -11.98
C ASP A 323 0.17 -22.65 -10.94
N ASP A 324 1.50 -22.73 -10.95
CA ASP A 324 2.37 -21.93 -10.10
C ASP A 324 2.15 -20.42 -10.33
N LEU A 325 2.00 -20.01 -11.60
CA LEU A 325 1.73 -18.61 -11.96
C LEU A 325 0.36 -18.14 -11.45
N LEU A 326 -0.68 -18.99 -11.60
CA LEU A 326 -2.02 -18.69 -11.08
C LEU A 326 -2.05 -18.60 -9.56
N ASP A 327 -1.32 -19.46 -8.87
CA ASP A 327 -1.19 -19.41 -7.42
C ASP A 327 -0.51 -18.12 -6.97
N VAL A 328 0.58 -17.69 -7.61
CA VAL A 328 1.22 -16.39 -7.34
C VAL A 328 0.28 -15.21 -7.60
N ALA A 329 -0.46 -15.24 -8.70
CA ALA A 329 -1.42 -14.19 -9.01
C ALA A 329 -2.54 -14.09 -7.96
N ARG A 330 -3.04 -15.24 -7.46
CA ARG A 330 -4.04 -15.32 -6.39
C ARG A 330 -3.50 -14.85 -5.05
N ILE A 331 -2.24 -15.21 -4.71
CA ILE A 331 -1.55 -14.75 -3.50
C ILE A 331 -1.37 -13.23 -3.52
N SER A 332 -0.88 -12.67 -4.64
CA SER A 332 -0.62 -11.23 -4.75
C SER A 332 -1.89 -10.39 -4.62
N GLN A 333 -3.05 -10.96 -4.98
CA GLN A 333 -4.36 -10.34 -4.83
C GLN A 333 -5.04 -10.64 -3.48
N GLY A 334 -4.39 -11.40 -2.58
CA GLY A 334 -5.01 -11.79 -1.29
C GLY A 334 -6.23 -12.71 -1.43
N LYS A 335 -6.37 -13.41 -2.56
CA LYS A 335 -7.56 -14.22 -2.89
C LYS A 335 -7.41 -15.70 -2.55
N ILE A 336 -6.27 -16.14 -2.02
CA ILE A 336 -6.16 -17.53 -1.52
C ILE A 336 -6.85 -17.63 -0.18
N VAL A 337 -7.82 -18.52 -0.11
CA VAL A 337 -8.48 -18.94 1.12
C VAL A 337 -8.03 -20.36 1.42
N LEU A 338 -7.39 -20.57 2.58
CA LEU A 338 -7.01 -21.90 3.03
C LEU A 338 -8.22 -22.68 3.54
N ARG A 339 -8.29 -23.96 3.22
CA ARG A 339 -9.20 -24.91 3.86
C ARG A 339 -8.53 -25.42 5.14
N THR A 340 -8.72 -24.67 6.22
CA THR A 340 -8.10 -25.05 7.49
C THR A 340 -8.88 -26.17 8.14
N GLU A 341 -8.27 -27.34 8.25
CA GLU A 341 -8.76 -28.53 8.94
C GLU A 341 -7.66 -29.11 9.85
N ASN A 342 -8.01 -30.10 10.68
CA ASN A 342 -7.02 -30.82 11.45
C ASN A 342 -6.30 -31.82 10.54
N VAL A 343 -5.05 -31.53 10.22
CA VAL A 343 -4.24 -32.28 9.25
C VAL A 343 -3.18 -33.09 9.98
N ASN A 344 -3.13 -34.40 9.72
CA ASN A 344 -2.01 -35.23 10.14
C ASN A 344 -0.83 -35.06 9.17
N ILE A 345 0.36 -34.76 9.69
CA ILE A 345 1.57 -34.51 8.89
C ILE A 345 2.08 -35.75 8.17
N GLY A 346 1.87 -36.96 8.74
CA GLY A 346 2.33 -38.20 8.12
C GLY A 346 1.83 -38.41 6.69
N PRO A 347 0.52 -38.42 6.44
CA PRO A 347 -0.06 -38.49 5.08
C PRO A 347 0.39 -37.35 4.15
N VAL A 348 0.55 -36.12 4.66
CA VAL A 348 1.04 -34.96 3.87
C VAL A 348 2.44 -35.21 3.33
N ILE A 349 3.35 -35.73 4.18
CA ILE A 349 4.70 -36.08 3.76
C ILE A 349 4.69 -37.25 2.78
N ALA A 350 3.86 -38.26 3.00
CA ALA A 350 3.73 -39.39 2.09
C ALA A 350 3.29 -38.94 0.69
N GLN A 351 2.29 -38.08 0.58
CA GLN A 351 1.81 -37.51 -0.68
C GLN A 351 2.89 -36.66 -1.37
N ALA A 352 3.62 -35.84 -0.63
CA ALA A 352 4.72 -35.03 -1.18
C ALA A 352 5.84 -35.91 -1.74
N ILE A 353 6.18 -37.01 -1.06
CA ILE A 353 7.17 -37.98 -1.52
C ILE A 353 6.69 -38.70 -2.77
N GLU A 354 5.44 -39.16 -2.81
CA GLU A 354 4.85 -39.80 -3.99
C GLU A 354 4.96 -38.92 -5.23
N THR A 355 4.63 -37.64 -5.10
CA THR A 355 4.74 -36.64 -6.18
C THR A 355 6.21 -36.43 -6.63
N ALA A 356 7.18 -36.45 -5.73
CA ALA A 356 8.60 -36.26 -6.05
C ALA A 356 9.31 -37.55 -6.54
N THR A 357 8.74 -38.74 -6.30
CA THR A 357 9.34 -40.05 -6.57
C THR A 357 9.80 -40.21 -8.03
N PRO A 358 9.05 -39.81 -9.07
CA PRO A 358 9.51 -39.98 -10.47
C PRO A 358 10.84 -39.25 -10.74
N LEU A 359 11.01 -38.03 -10.22
CA LEU A 359 12.22 -37.25 -10.38
C LEU A 359 13.39 -37.83 -9.58
N LEU A 360 13.12 -38.28 -8.34
CA LEU A 360 14.11 -38.93 -7.48
C LEU A 360 14.67 -40.21 -8.12
N GLN A 361 13.80 -41.04 -8.70
CA GLN A 361 14.18 -42.26 -9.42
C GLN A 361 14.93 -41.97 -10.73
N ALA A 362 14.47 -41.02 -11.53
CA ALA A 362 15.12 -40.61 -12.77
C ALA A 362 16.57 -40.17 -12.55
N ARG A 363 16.83 -39.49 -11.42
CA ARG A 363 18.18 -39.03 -11.03
C ARG A 363 18.90 -40.00 -10.09
N ARG A 364 18.31 -41.16 -9.80
CA ARG A 364 18.87 -42.23 -8.91
C ARG A 364 19.24 -41.72 -7.53
N HIS A 365 18.46 -40.76 -6.96
CA HIS A 365 18.71 -40.28 -5.60
C HIS A 365 18.31 -41.30 -4.56
N THR A 366 19.06 -41.32 -3.44
CA THR A 366 18.68 -42.04 -2.24
C THR A 366 17.86 -41.16 -1.34
N LEU A 367 16.61 -41.54 -1.08
CA LEU A 367 15.72 -40.83 -0.13
C LEU A 367 15.75 -41.56 1.23
N ASP A 368 16.03 -40.79 2.29
CA ASP A 368 16.00 -41.24 3.68
C ASP A 368 14.86 -40.50 4.40
N VAL A 369 13.89 -41.24 4.96
CA VAL A 369 12.69 -40.66 5.57
C VAL A 369 12.66 -40.99 7.06
N GLN A 370 12.67 -39.94 7.89
CA GLN A 370 12.71 -40.04 9.35
C GLN A 370 11.48 -39.33 9.94
N ILE A 371 10.40 -40.08 10.18
CA ILE A 371 9.14 -39.58 10.74
C ILE A 371 8.95 -40.25 12.11
N PRO A 372 8.61 -39.53 13.18
CA PRO A 372 8.30 -40.14 14.46
C PRO A 372 7.03 -41.00 14.36
N PRO A 373 6.92 -42.07 15.16
CA PRO A 373 5.76 -42.98 15.12
C PRO A 373 4.46 -42.36 15.67
N THR A 374 4.54 -41.18 16.26
CA THR A 374 3.39 -40.47 16.84
C THR A 374 2.72 -39.58 15.81
N ASP A 375 1.40 -39.58 15.78
CA ASP A 375 0.62 -38.67 14.95
C ASP A 375 0.84 -37.23 15.38
N ILE A 376 1.15 -36.36 14.40
CA ILE A 376 1.38 -34.94 14.62
C ILE A 376 0.30 -34.17 13.83
N TRP A 377 -0.53 -33.42 14.57
CA TRP A 377 -1.64 -32.69 14.03
C TRP A 377 -1.35 -31.19 13.96
N VAL A 378 -1.69 -30.56 12.83
CA VAL A 378 -1.59 -29.12 12.61
C VAL A 378 -2.91 -28.58 12.05
N ALA A 379 -3.22 -27.31 12.28
CA ALA A 379 -4.32 -26.64 11.62
C ALA A 379 -3.86 -26.17 10.24
N GLY A 380 -4.45 -26.67 9.17
CA GLY A 380 -4.02 -26.27 7.83
C GLY A 380 -4.78 -26.93 6.69
N ASP A 381 -4.34 -26.64 5.48
CA ASP A 381 -4.83 -27.20 4.22
C ASP A 381 -3.88 -28.32 3.76
N ALA A 382 -4.34 -29.57 3.81
CA ALA A 382 -3.53 -30.76 3.53
C ALA A 382 -2.89 -30.70 2.12
N VAL A 383 -3.65 -30.24 1.12
CA VAL A 383 -3.18 -30.15 -0.27
C VAL A 383 -2.08 -29.10 -0.41
N ARG A 384 -2.27 -27.94 0.20
CA ARG A 384 -1.27 -26.85 0.16
C ARG A 384 -0.01 -27.16 0.98
N LEU A 385 -0.15 -27.88 2.08
CA LEU A 385 0.99 -28.37 2.85
C LEU A 385 1.78 -29.43 2.06
N ALA A 386 1.09 -30.39 1.40
CA ALA A 386 1.73 -31.38 0.54
C ALA A 386 2.44 -30.73 -0.65
N GLN A 387 1.82 -29.73 -1.29
CA GLN A 387 2.43 -28.92 -2.35
C GLN A 387 3.70 -28.21 -1.84
N SER A 388 3.66 -27.63 -0.64
CA SER A 388 4.81 -26.93 -0.04
C SER A 388 6.00 -27.87 0.16
N VAL A 389 5.78 -29.03 0.77
CA VAL A 389 6.84 -30.03 0.99
C VAL A 389 7.31 -30.63 -0.34
N GLY A 390 6.38 -30.90 -1.28
CA GLY A 390 6.68 -31.38 -2.63
C GLY A 390 7.60 -30.44 -3.41
N ASN A 391 7.37 -29.12 -3.34
CA ASN A 391 8.22 -28.10 -3.94
C ASN A 391 9.65 -28.11 -3.33
N LEU A 392 9.79 -28.32 -2.02
CA LEU A 392 11.10 -28.44 -1.39
C LEU A 392 11.83 -29.73 -1.82
N LEU A 393 11.12 -30.85 -1.91
CA LEU A 393 11.67 -32.10 -2.40
C LEU A 393 12.07 -32.03 -3.88
N HIS A 394 11.28 -31.39 -4.70
CA HIS A 394 11.59 -31.15 -6.12
C HIS A 394 12.88 -30.32 -6.25
N ASN A 395 13.00 -29.23 -5.47
CA ASN A 395 14.22 -28.43 -5.44
C ASN A 395 15.43 -29.25 -4.97
N ALA A 396 15.30 -30.03 -3.91
CA ALA A 396 16.36 -30.90 -3.43
C ALA A 396 16.80 -31.89 -4.53
N ALA A 397 15.84 -32.55 -5.23
CA ALA A 397 16.15 -33.47 -6.32
C ALA A 397 16.78 -32.77 -7.52
N LYS A 398 16.39 -31.55 -7.82
CA LYS A 398 16.92 -30.77 -8.95
C LYS A 398 18.35 -30.32 -8.72
N PHE A 399 18.66 -29.80 -7.53
CA PHE A 399 19.96 -29.20 -7.21
C PHE A 399 20.96 -30.19 -6.59
N THR A 400 20.58 -31.44 -6.41
CA THR A 400 21.48 -32.51 -6.02
C THR A 400 22.04 -33.21 -7.26
N PRO A 401 23.36 -33.47 -7.35
CA PRO A 401 23.93 -34.30 -8.42
C PRO A 401 23.33 -35.71 -8.43
N GLU A 402 23.32 -36.36 -9.61
CA GLU A 402 22.83 -37.74 -9.74
C GLU A 402 23.46 -38.67 -8.67
N GLN A 403 22.66 -39.63 -8.18
CA GLN A 403 23.03 -40.55 -7.10
C GLN A 403 23.27 -39.88 -5.74
N GLY A 404 22.82 -38.63 -5.56
CA GLY A 404 22.92 -37.91 -4.30
C GLY A 404 21.94 -38.42 -3.23
N LYS A 405 22.08 -37.89 -2.00
CA LYS A 405 21.24 -38.24 -0.87
C LYS A 405 20.34 -37.08 -0.47
N ILE A 406 19.06 -37.38 -0.27
CA ILE A 406 18.05 -36.43 0.23
C ILE A 406 17.43 -37.06 1.48
N THR A 407 17.31 -36.26 2.55
CA THR A 407 16.72 -36.71 3.82
C THR A 407 15.52 -35.83 4.17
N VAL A 408 14.38 -36.45 4.45
CA VAL A 408 13.21 -35.79 5.05
C VAL A 408 13.15 -36.18 6.51
N ARG A 409 13.21 -35.18 7.39
CA ARG A 409 13.16 -35.42 8.83
C ARG A 409 12.04 -34.62 9.45
N VAL A 410 11.18 -35.28 10.21
CA VAL A 410 10.10 -34.68 10.97
C VAL A 410 10.40 -34.82 12.46
N GLN A 411 10.30 -33.71 13.20
CA GLN A 411 10.53 -33.72 14.65
C GLN A 411 9.68 -32.63 15.33
N LEU A 412 9.34 -32.90 16.60
CA LEU A 412 8.72 -31.89 17.45
C LEU A 412 9.80 -31.01 18.08
N ALA A 413 9.57 -29.69 18.11
CA ALA A 413 10.49 -28.73 18.70
C ALA A 413 9.70 -27.67 19.50
N GLY A 414 10.39 -27.00 20.43
CA GLY A 414 9.79 -25.99 21.30
C GLY A 414 9.41 -26.49 22.68
N ALA A 415 9.03 -25.55 23.57
CA ALA A 415 8.53 -25.88 24.92
C ALA A 415 7.10 -26.40 24.83
N ALA A 416 6.66 -27.14 25.86
CA ALA A 416 5.34 -27.78 25.90
C ALA A 416 4.18 -26.82 25.62
N ASP A 417 4.35 -25.52 25.90
CA ASP A 417 3.33 -24.48 25.67
C ASP A 417 3.33 -23.85 24.26
N ALA A 418 4.44 -24.02 23.51
CA ALA A 418 4.63 -23.48 22.16
C ALA A 418 5.32 -24.51 21.28
N GLN A 419 4.68 -25.69 21.13
CA GLN A 419 5.24 -26.80 20.36
C GLN A 419 5.00 -26.57 18.86
N VAL A 420 6.06 -26.78 18.07
CA VAL A 420 6.02 -26.71 16.61
C VAL A 420 6.48 -28.03 16.02
N VAL A 421 5.89 -28.45 14.91
CA VAL A 421 6.45 -29.49 14.07
C VAL A 421 7.48 -28.87 13.15
N ARG A 422 8.66 -29.46 13.10
CA ARG A 422 9.76 -29.11 12.22
C ARG A 422 9.93 -30.17 11.16
N ILE A 423 9.82 -29.80 9.89
CA ILE A 423 10.06 -30.67 8.74
C ILE A 423 11.31 -30.17 8.05
N ASP A 424 12.39 -30.90 8.11
CA ASP A 424 13.66 -30.61 7.47
C ASP A 424 13.78 -31.44 6.18
N VAL A 425 13.97 -30.75 5.04
CA VAL A 425 14.40 -31.34 3.77
C VAL A 425 15.87 -31.01 3.59
N ILE A 426 16.73 -32.04 3.63
CA ILE A 426 18.18 -31.92 3.65
C ILE A 426 18.74 -32.60 2.41
N ASP A 427 19.57 -31.92 1.66
CA ASP A 427 20.26 -32.44 0.48
C ASP A 427 21.79 -32.33 0.62
N ASN A 428 22.52 -33.12 -0.13
CA ASN A 428 23.96 -33.04 -0.28
C ASN A 428 24.35 -32.44 -1.63
N GLY A 429 23.56 -31.51 -2.13
CA GLY A 429 23.68 -30.86 -3.43
C GLY A 429 24.71 -29.74 -3.51
N ILE A 430 24.49 -28.85 -4.48
CA ILE A 430 25.42 -27.74 -4.81
C ILE A 430 25.59 -26.73 -3.68
N GLY A 431 24.71 -26.71 -2.68
CA GLY A 431 24.71 -25.73 -1.60
C GLY A 431 24.35 -24.31 -2.03
N ILE A 432 24.29 -23.40 -1.05
CA ILE A 432 23.86 -22.01 -1.26
C ILE A 432 24.92 -21.09 -0.63
N GLU A 433 25.36 -20.09 -1.38
CA GLU A 433 26.25 -19.05 -0.86
C GLU A 433 25.53 -18.21 0.20
N ARG A 434 26.24 -17.82 1.26
CA ARG A 434 25.68 -17.10 2.42
C ARG A 434 25.00 -15.79 2.05
N SER A 435 25.53 -15.09 1.06
CA SER A 435 24.98 -13.84 0.50
C SER A 435 23.61 -14.03 -0.14
N ASN A 436 23.29 -15.23 -0.61
CA ASN A 436 22.06 -15.54 -1.33
C ASN A 436 20.96 -16.13 -0.43
N LEU A 437 21.28 -16.59 0.80
CA LEU A 437 20.32 -17.25 1.69
C LEU A 437 19.07 -16.41 2.03
N SER A 438 19.22 -15.08 2.15
CA SER A 438 18.09 -14.18 2.38
C SER A 438 17.30 -13.87 1.10
N ARG A 439 17.95 -13.98 -0.06
CA ARG A 439 17.36 -13.61 -1.36
C ARG A 439 16.55 -14.72 -2.00
N ILE A 440 16.86 -16.00 -1.72
CA ILE A 440 16.19 -17.16 -2.36
C ILE A 440 14.69 -17.25 -2.09
N PHE A 441 14.17 -16.57 -1.06
CA PHE A 441 12.74 -16.51 -0.74
C PHE A 441 12.01 -15.35 -1.45
N GLY A 442 12.76 -14.45 -2.10
CA GLY A 442 12.18 -13.38 -2.90
C GLY A 442 11.45 -13.93 -4.13
N MET A 443 10.38 -13.28 -4.53
CA MET A 443 9.72 -13.60 -5.81
C MET A 443 10.74 -13.43 -6.94
N PHE A 444 10.81 -14.43 -7.83
CA PHE A 444 11.66 -14.44 -9.02
C PHE A 444 13.17 -14.49 -8.71
N ALA A 445 13.52 -14.81 -7.47
CA ALA A 445 14.92 -14.94 -7.09
C ALA A 445 15.54 -16.19 -7.73
N GLN A 446 16.56 -15.97 -8.55
CA GLN A 446 17.41 -17.01 -9.10
C GLN A 446 18.84 -16.78 -8.65
N VAL A 447 19.49 -17.82 -8.17
CA VAL A 447 20.91 -17.78 -7.82
C VAL A 447 21.69 -18.27 -9.02
N SER A 448 22.49 -17.39 -9.63
CA SER A 448 23.39 -17.74 -10.76
C SER A 448 24.46 -18.70 -10.26
N VAL A 449 24.35 -19.95 -10.60
CA VAL A 449 25.38 -20.97 -10.37
C VAL A 449 25.95 -21.34 -11.73
N ALA A 450 27.11 -20.78 -12.09
CA ALA A 450 27.95 -21.02 -13.27
C ALA A 450 27.23 -21.05 -14.66
N PRO A 451 27.85 -20.52 -15.74
CA PRO A 451 27.22 -20.33 -17.05
C PRO A 451 26.76 -21.60 -17.80
N ASP A 452 27.24 -22.77 -17.39
CA ASP A 452 27.07 -24.03 -18.13
C ASP A 452 25.87 -24.90 -17.69
N ARG A 453 25.12 -24.51 -16.67
CA ARG A 453 23.89 -25.20 -16.28
C ARG A 453 22.70 -24.30 -16.47
N ALA A 454 21.92 -24.60 -17.49
CA ALA A 454 20.68 -23.90 -17.79
C ALA A 454 19.83 -23.74 -16.50
N GLN A 455 19.56 -22.48 -16.15
CA GLN A 455 18.65 -22.11 -15.07
C GLN A 455 17.23 -22.53 -15.50
N GLU A 456 16.76 -23.66 -14.99
CA GLU A 456 15.38 -24.10 -15.20
C GLU A 456 14.50 -23.60 -14.03
N GLY A 457 13.39 -22.94 -14.36
CA GLY A 457 12.31 -22.59 -13.45
C GLY A 457 12.17 -21.10 -13.16
N LEU A 458 10.94 -20.68 -12.83
CA LEU A 458 10.54 -19.27 -12.66
C LEU A 458 11.07 -18.58 -11.37
N GLY A 459 11.72 -19.30 -10.46
CA GLY A 459 12.11 -18.75 -9.14
C GLY A 459 10.92 -18.42 -8.23
N ILE A 460 9.78 -19.08 -8.47
CA ILE A 460 8.51 -18.85 -7.75
C ILE A 460 8.35 -19.85 -6.59
N GLY A 461 8.80 -21.08 -6.74
CA GLY A 461 8.49 -22.19 -5.82
C GLY A 461 8.78 -21.89 -4.35
N LEU A 462 9.96 -21.34 -4.00
CA LEU A 462 10.30 -21.04 -2.62
C LEU A 462 9.50 -19.85 -2.05
N SER A 463 9.21 -18.84 -2.85
CA SER A 463 8.37 -17.71 -2.43
C SER A 463 6.91 -18.14 -2.20
N LEU A 464 6.40 -19.03 -3.04
CA LEU A 464 5.08 -19.66 -2.87
C LEU A 464 5.02 -20.47 -1.58
N VAL A 465 6.02 -21.32 -1.32
CA VAL A 465 6.12 -22.11 -0.09
C VAL A 465 6.17 -21.21 1.14
N SER A 466 7.02 -20.16 1.13
CA SER A 466 7.10 -19.20 2.24
C SER A 466 5.74 -18.58 2.54
N ARG A 467 5.04 -18.14 1.52
CA ARG A 467 3.74 -17.48 1.68
C ARG A 467 2.64 -18.42 2.15
N LEU A 468 2.60 -19.64 1.60
CA LEU A 468 1.65 -20.66 2.06
C LEU A 468 1.88 -21.01 3.53
N LEU A 469 3.14 -21.16 3.95
CA LEU A 469 3.46 -21.45 5.34
C LEU A 469 3.13 -20.29 6.28
N GLU A 470 3.39 -19.05 5.87
CA GLU A 470 2.96 -17.85 6.61
C GLU A 470 1.43 -17.84 6.84
N MET A 471 0.65 -18.18 5.81
CA MET A 471 -0.81 -18.28 5.92
C MET A 471 -1.27 -19.39 6.88
N HIS A 472 -0.44 -20.42 7.10
CA HIS A 472 -0.65 -21.49 8.09
C HIS A 472 -0.10 -21.13 9.49
N GLY A 473 0.35 -19.87 9.70
CA GLY A 473 0.98 -19.45 10.96
C GLY A 473 2.37 -20.05 11.19
N GLY A 474 2.97 -20.64 10.15
CA GLY A 474 4.30 -21.24 10.15
C GLY A 474 5.38 -20.36 9.55
N ARG A 475 6.55 -20.93 9.36
CA ARG A 475 7.68 -20.25 8.69
C ARG A 475 8.56 -21.20 7.90
N LEU A 476 9.25 -20.66 6.89
CA LEU A 476 10.28 -21.35 6.13
C LEU A 476 11.66 -20.75 6.44
N ALA A 477 12.66 -21.61 6.64
CA ALA A 477 14.04 -21.20 6.82
C ALA A 477 14.96 -22.05 5.94
N ALA A 478 16.09 -21.49 5.50
CA ALA A 478 17.12 -22.22 4.77
C ALA A 478 18.47 -22.05 5.46
N THR A 479 19.27 -23.09 5.49
CA THR A 479 20.66 -23.07 5.93
C THR A 479 21.52 -23.86 4.96
N SER A 480 22.74 -23.40 4.71
CA SER A 480 23.75 -24.11 3.93
C SER A 480 25.14 -23.81 4.50
N PRO A 481 25.99 -24.82 4.63
CA PRO A 481 27.39 -24.60 5.04
C PRO A 481 28.22 -23.90 3.96
N GLY A 482 27.74 -23.87 2.71
CA GLY A 482 28.40 -23.26 1.58
C GLY A 482 28.27 -24.08 0.29
N ILE A 483 28.89 -23.59 -0.76
CA ILE A 483 28.87 -24.22 -2.09
C ILE A 483 29.49 -25.62 -2.02
N GLY A 484 28.82 -26.62 -2.60
CA GLY A 484 29.26 -28.03 -2.64
C GLY A 484 28.94 -28.83 -1.36
N LEU A 485 28.35 -28.21 -0.34
CA LEU A 485 28.09 -28.84 0.96
C LEU A 485 26.60 -29.11 1.25
N GLY A 486 25.74 -28.94 0.22
CA GLY A 486 24.32 -29.15 0.30
C GLY A 486 23.56 -28.03 1.00
N SER A 487 22.26 -28.24 1.15
CA SER A 487 21.36 -27.30 1.81
C SER A 487 20.35 -28.02 2.71
N LYS A 488 19.76 -27.24 3.62
CA LYS A 488 18.68 -27.69 4.48
C LYS A 488 17.59 -26.63 4.48
N PHE A 489 16.40 -27.03 4.08
CA PHE A 489 15.18 -26.24 4.18
C PHE A 489 14.35 -26.76 5.35
N THR A 490 13.93 -25.85 6.23
CA THR A 490 13.19 -26.15 7.45
C THR A 490 11.83 -25.47 7.39
N VAL A 491 10.77 -26.28 7.46
CA VAL A 491 9.39 -25.83 7.64
C VAL A 491 9.05 -25.95 9.12
N GLU A 492 8.47 -24.92 9.71
CA GLU A 492 7.95 -24.96 11.08
C GLU A 492 6.46 -24.58 11.07
N LEU A 493 5.62 -25.42 11.70
CA LEU A 493 4.18 -25.21 11.83
C LEU A 493 3.74 -25.40 13.28
N PRO A 494 2.78 -24.60 13.78
CA PRO A 494 2.21 -24.79 15.11
C PRO A 494 1.50 -26.14 15.23
N VAL A 495 1.74 -26.87 16.33
CA VAL A 495 1.09 -28.15 16.59
C VAL A 495 -0.21 -27.96 17.35
N LEU A 496 -1.25 -28.69 16.96
CA LEU A 496 -2.50 -28.76 17.71
C LEU A 496 -2.32 -29.66 18.96
N ARG A 497 -2.76 -29.18 20.11
CA ARG A 497 -2.60 -29.88 21.42
C ARG A 497 -3.46 -31.14 21.58
N THR A 498 -4.53 -31.24 20.80
CA THR A 498 -5.43 -32.39 20.77
C THR A 498 -5.67 -32.78 19.32
N GLY A 499 -5.40 -34.03 18.99
CA GLY A 499 -5.96 -34.64 17.79
C GLY A 499 -7.50 -34.60 17.87
N PRO A 500 -8.21 -34.79 16.76
CA PRO A 500 -9.66 -34.93 16.82
C PRO A 500 -10.01 -35.96 17.88
N GLU A 501 -10.93 -35.63 18.81
CA GLU A 501 -11.61 -36.66 19.60
C GLU A 501 -12.07 -37.71 18.62
N GLU A 502 -11.68 -38.97 18.84
CA GLU A 502 -12.13 -40.10 18.04
C GLU A 502 -13.68 -40.15 18.10
N ASP A 503 -14.32 -39.43 17.18
CA ASP A 503 -15.60 -39.89 16.71
C ASP A 503 -15.29 -41.18 15.91
N VAL A 504 -15.36 -42.29 16.61
CA VAL A 504 -15.30 -43.60 16.00
C VAL A 504 -16.40 -43.64 14.95
N PRO A 505 -16.10 -43.65 13.64
CA PRO A 505 -17.14 -43.83 12.66
C PRO A 505 -17.71 -45.22 12.93
N ALA A 506 -19.01 -45.28 13.16
CA ALA A 506 -19.71 -46.57 13.23
C ALA A 506 -19.28 -47.40 12.00
N PRO A 507 -19.03 -48.72 12.20
CA PRO A 507 -18.56 -49.58 11.14
C PRO A 507 -19.52 -49.44 9.96
N VAL A 508 -19.03 -48.90 8.84
CA VAL A 508 -19.73 -48.91 7.57
C VAL A 508 -19.80 -50.40 7.21
N GLU A 509 -20.99 -50.98 7.35
CA GLU A 509 -21.29 -52.31 6.82
C GLU A 509 -20.85 -52.33 5.35
N PRO A 510 -20.12 -53.38 4.91
CA PRO A 510 -19.73 -53.52 3.53
C PRO A 510 -21.03 -53.58 2.69
N VAL A 511 -21.30 -52.52 1.96
CA VAL A 511 -22.33 -52.54 0.91
C VAL A 511 -21.98 -53.71 -0.01
N ALA A 512 -22.79 -54.75 0.03
CA ALA A 512 -22.65 -55.93 -0.75
C ALA A 512 -22.35 -55.58 -2.21
N ALA A 513 -21.28 -56.15 -2.74
CA ALA A 513 -20.93 -56.11 -4.16
C ALA A 513 -22.18 -56.50 -4.96
N ALA A 514 -22.87 -55.54 -5.50
CA ALA A 514 -23.97 -55.77 -6.41
C ALA A 514 -23.39 -56.42 -7.67
N ALA A 515 -23.93 -57.59 -7.93
CA ALA A 515 -23.60 -58.49 -9.03
C ALA A 515 -23.29 -57.76 -10.33
N PHE A 516 -22.24 -58.19 -11.04
CA PHE A 516 -21.96 -57.91 -12.41
C PHE A 516 -23.20 -58.26 -13.27
N ALA A 517 -24.00 -57.29 -13.61
CA ALA A 517 -25.06 -57.40 -14.57
C ALA A 517 -24.52 -56.86 -15.92
N ALA A 518 -24.62 -57.69 -16.95
CA ALA A 518 -24.65 -57.45 -18.37
C ALA A 518 -23.88 -56.21 -18.92
N VAL A 519 -23.00 -56.44 -19.92
CA VAL A 519 -22.35 -55.41 -20.73
C VAL A 519 -23.39 -54.35 -21.12
N PRO A 520 -23.28 -53.10 -20.62
CA PRO A 520 -24.26 -52.08 -20.98
C PRO A 520 -24.05 -51.67 -22.43
N ALA A 521 -25.15 -51.31 -23.08
CA ALA A 521 -25.14 -50.57 -24.31
C ALA A 521 -24.15 -49.41 -24.21
N ARG A 522 -23.39 -49.10 -25.28
CA ARG A 522 -22.40 -48.02 -25.28
C ARG A 522 -23.05 -46.75 -24.74
N LEU A 523 -22.48 -46.19 -23.64
CA LEU A 523 -22.95 -44.94 -23.05
C LEU A 523 -22.85 -43.83 -24.11
N ARG A 524 -23.92 -43.04 -24.23
CA ARG A 524 -24.02 -41.90 -25.14
C ARG A 524 -23.61 -40.64 -24.39
N VAL A 525 -22.55 -39.99 -24.86
CA VAL A 525 -21.93 -38.83 -24.19
C VAL A 525 -22.02 -37.61 -25.11
N LEU A 526 -22.65 -36.53 -24.62
CA LEU A 526 -22.65 -35.24 -25.29
C LEU A 526 -21.57 -34.34 -24.66
N LEU A 527 -20.63 -33.90 -25.47
CA LEU A 527 -19.58 -32.96 -25.12
C LEU A 527 -19.99 -31.55 -25.53
N VAL A 528 -19.87 -30.58 -24.60
CA VAL A 528 -20.20 -29.19 -24.86
C VAL A 528 -19.02 -28.33 -24.39
N ASP A 529 -18.30 -27.75 -25.33
CA ASP A 529 -17.12 -26.90 -25.05
C ASP A 529 -16.95 -25.92 -26.23
N ASP A 530 -16.58 -24.68 -25.99
CA ASP A 530 -16.36 -23.68 -27.04
C ASP A 530 -15.00 -23.85 -27.76
N ASN A 531 -14.10 -24.61 -27.15
CA ASN A 531 -12.82 -24.97 -27.74
C ASN A 531 -12.99 -26.20 -28.65
N VAL A 532 -13.09 -25.94 -29.96
CA VAL A 532 -13.30 -26.97 -31.00
C VAL A 532 -12.24 -28.07 -30.97
N ASP A 533 -10.95 -27.70 -30.84
CA ASP A 533 -9.85 -28.65 -30.85
C ASP A 533 -9.88 -29.57 -29.61
N ALA A 534 -10.16 -29.00 -28.45
CA ALA A 534 -10.28 -29.77 -27.20
C ALA A 534 -11.47 -30.74 -27.25
N MET A 535 -12.60 -30.28 -27.79
CA MET A 535 -13.82 -31.06 -27.92
C MET A 535 -13.65 -32.21 -28.92
N GLU A 536 -13.05 -31.97 -30.12
CA GLU A 536 -12.77 -32.99 -31.10
C GLU A 536 -11.84 -34.07 -30.55
N MET A 537 -10.77 -33.65 -29.86
CA MET A 537 -9.82 -34.60 -29.29
C MET A 537 -10.43 -35.43 -28.16
N MET A 538 -11.25 -34.83 -27.30
CA MET A 538 -11.97 -35.53 -26.23
C MET A 538 -13.02 -36.49 -26.83
N GLY A 539 -13.74 -36.04 -27.86
CA GLY A 539 -14.70 -36.88 -28.59
C GLY A 539 -14.03 -38.10 -29.22
N PHE A 540 -12.88 -37.92 -29.89
CA PHE A 540 -12.10 -39.01 -30.43
C PHE A 540 -11.64 -39.99 -29.34
N LEU A 541 -11.10 -39.48 -28.24
CA LEU A 541 -10.65 -40.27 -27.10
C LEU A 541 -11.78 -41.15 -26.52
N LEU A 542 -12.94 -40.55 -26.28
CA LEU A 542 -14.10 -41.28 -25.74
C LEU A 542 -14.66 -42.30 -26.74
N THR A 543 -14.60 -42.01 -28.06
CA THR A 543 -14.99 -42.95 -29.08
C THR A 543 -14.07 -44.19 -29.11
N GLU A 544 -12.75 -44.00 -29.01
CA GLU A 544 -11.77 -45.09 -28.87
C GLU A 544 -11.98 -45.93 -27.60
N MET A 545 -12.45 -45.27 -26.51
CA MET A 545 -12.82 -45.95 -25.27
C MET A 545 -14.18 -46.70 -25.35
N GLY A 546 -14.87 -46.61 -26.48
CA GLY A 546 -16.10 -47.35 -26.76
C GLY A 546 -17.39 -46.60 -26.37
N TYR A 547 -17.34 -45.28 -26.18
CA TYR A 547 -18.53 -44.45 -25.98
C TYR A 547 -19.08 -43.93 -27.29
N ASP A 548 -20.42 -43.66 -27.38
CA ASP A 548 -21.03 -42.94 -28.49
C ASP A 548 -21.00 -41.44 -28.19
N THR A 549 -20.20 -40.68 -28.96
CA THR A 549 -19.97 -39.25 -28.63
C THR A 549 -20.67 -38.32 -29.60
N PHE A 550 -21.25 -37.26 -29.06
CA PHE A 550 -21.85 -36.14 -29.79
C PHE A 550 -21.18 -34.84 -29.28
N THR A 551 -21.10 -33.85 -30.15
CA THR A 551 -20.39 -32.61 -29.81
C THR A 551 -21.24 -31.39 -30.12
N ALA A 552 -21.14 -30.33 -29.27
CA ALA A 552 -21.74 -29.05 -29.51
C ALA A 552 -20.79 -27.93 -29.07
N THR A 553 -20.62 -26.90 -29.91
CA THR A 553 -19.68 -25.79 -29.69
C THR A 553 -20.33 -24.55 -29.11
N ASP A 554 -21.64 -24.50 -29.02
CA ASP A 554 -22.38 -23.38 -28.45
C ASP A 554 -23.56 -23.85 -27.60
N ALA A 555 -23.99 -23.00 -26.68
CA ALA A 555 -25.04 -23.29 -25.73
C ALA A 555 -26.45 -23.33 -26.33
N HIS A 556 -26.69 -22.64 -27.45
CA HIS A 556 -28.03 -22.40 -27.97
C HIS A 556 -28.69 -23.65 -28.58
N GLY A 557 -27.90 -24.56 -29.09
CA GLY A 557 -28.37 -25.81 -29.72
C GLY A 557 -28.38 -27.02 -28.79
N VAL A 558 -27.74 -26.92 -27.59
CA VAL A 558 -27.46 -28.06 -26.70
C VAL A 558 -28.72 -28.79 -26.27
N VAL A 559 -29.73 -28.07 -25.79
CA VAL A 559 -30.99 -28.69 -25.32
C VAL A 559 -31.69 -29.44 -26.43
N LYS A 560 -31.74 -28.85 -27.63
CA LYS A 560 -32.34 -29.51 -28.82
C LYS A 560 -31.56 -30.75 -29.19
N LEU A 561 -30.26 -30.67 -29.29
CA LEU A 561 -29.37 -31.78 -29.61
C LEU A 561 -29.47 -32.90 -28.57
N ALA A 562 -29.52 -32.54 -27.27
CA ALA A 562 -29.71 -33.50 -26.18
C ALA A 562 -31.04 -34.23 -26.26
N LEU A 563 -32.14 -33.57 -26.67
CA LEU A 563 -33.45 -34.21 -26.89
C LEU A 563 -33.46 -35.15 -28.08
N GLU A 564 -32.77 -34.78 -29.17
CA GLU A 564 -32.65 -35.60 -30.38
C GLU A 564 -31.76 -36.83 -30.15
N GLN A 565 -30.62 -36.61 -29.48
CA GLN A 565 -29.61 -37.67 -29.30
C GLN A 565 -29.82 -38.49 -28.03
N ARG A 566 -30.58 -37.98 -27.04
CA ARG A 566 -30.85 -38.64 -25.75
C ARG A 566 -29.58 -39.18 -25.08
N PRO A 567 -28.58 -38.32 -24.78
CA PRO A 567 -27.36 -38.77 -24.15
C PRO A 567 -27.60 -39.25 -22.72
N ASP A 568 -26.84 -40.27 -22.31
CA ASP A 568 -26.81 -40.73 -20.93
C ASP A 568 -26.04 -39.75 -20.01
N VAL A 569 -25.01 -39.11 -20.58
CA VAL A 569 -24.14 -38.14 -19.89
C VAL A 569 -23.91 -36.92 -20.78
N ILE A 570 -23.94 -35.73 -20.16
CA ILE A 570 -23.52 -34.47 -20.80
C ILE A 570 -22.31 -33.94 -20.02
N VAL A 571 -21.19 -33.79 -20.69
CA VAL A 571 -20.00 -33.09 -20.16
C VAL A 571 -20.06 -31.66 -20.67
N LEU A 572 -20.20 -30.72 -19.76
CA LEU A 572 -20.52 -29.34 -20.08
C LEU A 572 -19.45 -28.38 -19.53
N ASP A 573 -18.84 -27.62 -20.43
CA ASP A 573 -17.99 -26.48 -19.99
C ASP A 573 -18.85 -25.41 -19.33
N ILE A 574 -18.35 -24.89 -18.20
CA ILE A 574 -19.00 -23.79 -17.50
C ILE A 574 -18.72 -22.44 -18.20
N GLY A 575 -17.56 -22.30 -18.83
CA GLY A 575 -17.07 -21.05 -19.45
C GLY A 575 -17.61 -20.74 -20.85
N LEU A 576 -18.81 -21.20 -21.21
CA LEU A 576 -19.37 -20.99 -22.55
C LEU A 576 -19.68 -19.51 -22.83
N PRO A 577 -19.42 -19.02 -24.03
CA PRO A 577 -19.79 -17.68 -24.44
C PRO A 577 -21.32 -17.53 -24.58
N GLY A 578 -21.86 -16.45 -24.02
CA GLY A 578 -23.28 -16.07 -24.15
C GLY A 578 -24.18 -16.61 -23.04
N ILE A 579 -24.30 -17.93 -22.89
CA ILE A 579 -25.07 -18.57 -21.80
C ILE A 579 -24.08 -19.27 -20.87
N ASP A 580 -24.07 -18.87 -19.60
CA ASP A 580 -23.25 -19.51 -18.58
C ASP A 580 -23.65 -21.00 -18.42
N GLY A 581 -22.64 -21.88 -18.33
CA GLY A 581 -22.86 -23.31 -18.17
C GLY A 581 -23.74 -23.68 -16.97
N TYR A 582 -23.75 -22.90 -15.90
CA TYR A 582 -24.68 -23.07 -14.79
C TYR A 582 -26.14 -22.80 -15.17
N GLN A 583 -26.38 -21.80 -16.01
CA GLN A 583 -27.72 -21.52 -16.54
C GLN A 583 -28.19 -22.63 -17.48
N LEU A 584 -27.29 -23.09 -18.36
CA LEU A 584 -27.59 -24.18 -19.28
C LEU A 584 -27.91 -25.48 -18.53
N ALA A 585 -27.18 -25.78 -17.46
CA ALA A 585 -27.46 -26.95 -16.61
C ALA A 585 -28.88 -26.89 -15.99
N ARG A 586 -29.30 -25.74 -15.48
CA ARG A 586 -30.67 -25.53 -14.96
C ARG A 586 -31.72 -25.74 -16.05
N MET A 587 -31.49 -25.17 -17.25
CA MET A 587 -32.41 -25.38 -18.39
C MET A 587 -32.52 -26.85 -18.77
N ILE A 588 -31.42 -27.61 -18.75
CA ILE A 588 -31.44 -29.05 -18.97
C ILE A 588 -32.25 -29.78 -17.89
N ARG A 589 -32.08 -29.45 -16.62
CA ARG A 589 -32.77 -30.03 -15.49
C ARG A 589 -34.30 -29.73 -15.47
N GLU A 590 -34.66 -28.54 -15.93
CA GLU A 590 -36.07 -28.12 -16.03
C GLU A 590 -36.82 -28.86 -17.15
N HIS A 591 -36.09 -29.46 -18.12
CA HIS A 591 -36.72 -30.17 -19.24
C HIS A 591 -37.04 -31.63 -18.86
N PRO A 592 -38.33 -32.06 -18.87
CA PRO A 592 -38.73 -33.38 -18.39
C PRO A 592 -38.02 -34.54 -19.10
N GLY A 593 -37.67 -34.36 -20.38
CA GLY A 593 -36.99 -35.38 -21.18
C GLY A 593 -35.48 -35.54 -20.88
N LEU A 594 -34.89 -34.62 -20.13
CA LEU A 594 -33.45 -34.60 -19.83
C LEU A 594 -33.19 -34.58 -18.31
N ALA A 595 -34.23 -34.61 -17.48
CA ALA A 595 -34.10 -34.50 -16.04
C ALA A 595 -33.22 -35.60 -15.40
N HIS A 596 -33.12 -36.76 -16.02
CA HIS A 596 -32.34 -37.91 -15.55
C HIS A 596 -30.98 -38.03 -16.23
N THR A 597 -30.65 -37.19 -17.23
CA THR A 597 -29.35 -37.19 -17.90
C THR A 597 -28.28 -36.76 -16.93
N ARG A 598 -27.20 -37.52 -16.83
CA ARG A 598 -26.07 -37.15 -15.92
C ARG A 598 -25.35 -35.93 -16.46
N LEU A 599 -25.15 -34.92 -15.60
CA LEU A 599 -24.45 -33.68 -15.92
C LEU A 599 -23.07 -33.67 -15.23
N VAL A 600 -22.03 -33.53 -16.01
CA VAL A 600 -20.65 -33.43 -15.53
C VAL A 600 -20.13 -32.04 -15.89
N ALA A 601 -19.81 -31.23 -14.89
CA ALA A 601 -19.18 -29.92 -15.09
C ALA A 601 -17.71 -30.11 -15.46
N HIS A 602 -17.23 -29.44 -16.53
CA HIS A 602 -15.84 -29.39 -16.95
C HIS A 602 -15.37 -27.95 -16.93
N THR A 603 -14.50 -27.56 -15.99
CA THR A 603 -14.21 -26.16 -15.71
C THR A 603 -12.73 -25.91 -15.45
N GLY A 604 -12.21 -24.73 -15.77
CA GLY A 604 -10.88 -24.27 -15.39
C GLY A 604 -10.75 -23.92 -13.88
N TYR A 605 -11.86 -23.96 -13.12
CA TYR A 605 -11.87 -23.58 -11.71
C TYR A 605 -12.32 -24.74 -10.84
N GLY A 606 -11.51 -25.09 -9.83
CA GLY A 606 -11.79 -26.23 -8.94
C GLY A 606 -12.08 -25.82 -7.48
N SER A 607 -12.46 -24.56 -7.24
CA SER A 607 -12.72 -24.07 -5.87
C SER A 607 -13.94 -24.77 -5.23
N PRO A 608 -14.01 -24.84 -3.89
CA PRO A 608 -15.19 -25.34 -3.20
C PRO A 608 -16.48 -24.60 -3.55
N GLU A 609 -16.36 -23.29 -3.74
CA GLU A 609 -17.48 -22.44 -4.14
C GLU A 609 -17.97 -22.79 -5.54
N ASP A 610 -17.06 -23.10 -6.48
CA ASP A 610 -17.42 -23.51 -7.83
C ASP A 610 -18.06 -24.89 -7.83
N ARG A 611 -17.56 -25.83 -7.01
CA ARG A 611 -18.21 -27.14 -6.82
C ARG A 611 -19.59 -27.03 -6.18
N GLN A 612 -19.77 -26.09 -5.23
CA GLN A 612 -21.07 -25.85 -4.63
C GLN A 612 -22.03 -25.23 -5.65
N LYS A 613 -21.58 -24.21 -6.40
CA LYS A 613 -22.38 -23.62 -7.49
C LYS A 613 -22.77 -24.64 -8.56
N ALA A 614 -21.85 -25.56 -8.90
CA ALA A 614 -22.16 -26.65 -9.83
C ALA A 614 -23.24 -27.57 -9.27
N ARG A 615 -23.16 -27.98 -8.00
CA ARG A 615 -24.21 -28.78 -7.34
C ARG A 615 -25.55 -28.05 -7.30
N ASP A 616 -25.53 -26.76 -6.93
CA ASP A 616 -26.75 -25.93 -6.86
C ASP A 616 -27.38 -25.70 -8.24
N ALA A 617 -26.58 -25.76 -9.31
CA ALA A 617 -27.04 -25.70 -10.69
C ALA A 617 -27.52 -27.05 -11.25
N GLY A 618 -27.34 -28.16 -10.49
CA GLY A 618 -27.84 -29.48 -10.84
C GLY A 618 -26.82 -30.39 -11.51
N PHE A 619 -25.52 -30.11 -11.41
CA PHE A 619 -24.47 -31.05 -11.87
C PHE A 619 -24.30 -32.22 -10.89
N ASP A 620 -24.07 -33.41 -11.43
CA ASP A 620 -23.85 -34.65 -10.68
C ASP A 620 -22.37 -34.90 -10.36
N ALA A 621 -21.46 -34.34 -11.20
CA ALA A 621 -20.03 -34.45 -11.00
C ALA A 621 -19.33 -33.18 -11.50
N HIS A 622 -18.09 -32.99 -11.04
CA HIS A 622 -17.30 -31.80 -11.37
C HIS A 622 -15.85 -32.24 -11.71
N LEU A 623 -15.36 -31.82 -12.86
CA LEU A 623 -14.01 -32.08 -13.37
C LEU A 623 -13.29 -30.75 -13.59
N VAL A 624 -12.02 -30.69 -13.22
CA VAL A 624 -11.16 -29.51 -13.43
C VAL A 624 -10.32 -29.73 -14.70
N LYS A 625 -10.26 -28.73 -15.57
CA LYS A 625 -9.42 -28.73 -16.77
C LYS A 625 -7.94 -28.50 -16.39
N PRO A 626 -6.99 -29.29 -16.93
CA PRO A 626 -7.18 -30.48 -17.77
C PRO A 626 -7.58 -31.71 -16.96
N ALA A 627 -8.65 -32.40 -17.36
CA ALA A 627 -9.13 -33.57 -16.65
C ALA A 627 -8.24 -34.80 -16.95
N GLN A 628 -7.85 -35.52 -15.90
CA GLN A 628 -7.20 -36.81 -16.03
C GLN A 628 -8.20 -37.84 -16.59
N LEU A 629 -7.71 -38.74 -17.46
CA LEU A 629 -8.55 -39.74 -18.13
C LEU A 629 -9.31 -40.63 -17.13
N SER A 630 -8.65 -41.07 -16.06
CA SER A 630 -9.25 -41.87 -14.99
C SER A 630 -10.36 -41.14 -14.24
N ALA A 631 -10.20 -39.83 -13.99
CA ALA A 631 -11.22 -39.01 -13.36
C ALA A 631 -12.41 -38.78 -14.29
N LEU A 632 -12.19 -38.61 -15.59
CA LEU A 632 -13.23 -38.49 -16.58
C LEU A 632 -14.05 -39.79 -16.66
N GLU A 633 -13.40 -40.96 -16.73
CA GLU A 633 -14.08 -42.27 -16.74
C GLU A 633 -14.93 -42.48 -15.46
N ALA A 634 -14.39 -42.18 -14.30
CA ALA A 634 -15.10 -42.28 -13.02
C ALA A 634 -16.35 -41.38 -13.01
N ALA A 635 -16.23 -40.15 -13.52
CA ALA A 635 -17.32 -39.21 -13.62
C ALA A 635 -18.41 -39.66 -14.58
N LEU A 636 -18.03 -40.20 -15.73
CA LEU A 636 -18.98 -40.75 -16.73
C LEU A 636 -19.76 -41.96 -16.19
N ARG A 637 -19.09 -42.87 -15.46
CA ARG A 637 -19.68 -44.10 -14.89
C ARG A 637 -20.43 -43.90 -13.59
N GLY A 638 -20.43 -42.69 -13.02
CA GLY A 638 -21.11 -42.41 -11.74
C GLY A 638 -20.42 -42.97 -10.53
N GLN A 639 -19.13 -43.28 -10.63
CA GLN A 639 -18.31 -43.65 -9.48
C GLN A 639 -17.85 -42.37 -8.78
N ALA A 640 -17.91 -42.34 -7.43
CA ALA A 640 -17.40 -41.19 -6.69
C ALA A 640 -15.91 -41.04 -6.95
N ALA A 641 -15.50 -39.87 -7.44
CA ALA A 641 -14.10 -39.52 -7.64
C ALA A 641 -13.51 -38.98 -6.33
#